data_dc1f1bf0a68f33d0d64f3f6602e262b4
#
_entry.id   dc1f1bf0a68f33d0d64f3f6602e262b4
#
_cell.length_a   1.000
_cell.length_b   1.000
_cell.length_c   1.000
_cell.angle_alpha   90.00
_cell.angle_beta   90.00
_cell.angle_gamma   90.00
#
_symmetry.space_group_name_H-M   'P 1'
#
loop_
_entity.id
_entity.type
_entity.pdbx_description
1 polymer ?
#
loop_
_entity_poly.entity_id
_entity_poly.type
_entity_poly.pdbx_seq_one_letter_code
_entity_poly.pdbx_strand_id
1 'polypeptide(L)'
;MTSQEIRQSFLDYFEKKGHKIVPSAPMVIKDDPTLMFTNAGMNPWKGIILGNDPIQYPRVADSQKCLRVSGKHNDLEEVGHDTYHHTMFEMLGNWSFGDYFKEGAIDMAWEYLVDVLKLDPKNLYVTVFEGSPEEGIERDNEAASIWAKHLPADHILDGNKHDNFWEMGDTGPCGPCSEIHVDSRSEEEKAAVSGRELVNKDHPQVIEIWNLVFMQYNRKADGSLDSLPYNVIDTGMGFERLVRTMQGKQSNYDTDVFQPMLRKIGEICGVEYGKEEKVDVAMRVIADHIRTIAFAIADGQLPSNEKAGYVIRRILRRAVRYGYTFLGQREAFMYKLVPQLIADMGAAYPELVKQEGQITPVIKSEEDGFLRTLDKGISLLDKLMKEAKGKEISGVDVFTLKDTYGFPLDLTQLILSENGFTTNEEEYNKALERQKEMGRQANKQELGDWVELSEGDTEFVGYDILTCETKVLRYRKVNQKGKDFYQVVLTKTPFYAEMGGEIGDTGTLGNVRVLDTKKENNLPVHLCAELPEGIEGVLVATVDTDRRQAIACNHSATHIIHYALRQVLGEHVEQKGSYVTADSLRFDFSHFQKVTPEQLREAEILANKIIRQDLALEESRHTPIEEAKAMGAMALFGEKYGDDVRVIKFGPSVELCGGCHVASTGKIGALRIVMETSVAAGIRRIEAVTAEKADELYYKQVDTLNNLRGMFNNAPDLAGAIRKAIEENADLKKQIEGFMAEKIARYCDELLAKSVDYNGISLIRLEGEADHNVLRQVPAILKTKFPEGKYALVGATQQEGKPMISVVLSQALVDAGKNAGQIIKSAAKNIQGGGGGQAWMATAGGRNAEGLAAAMEEMLAALC
;
A
#
# COMPACT_ATOMS: atom_id res chain seq x y z
N MET A 1 33.99 22.29 10.51
CA MET A 1 33.38 21.20 11.30
C MET A 1 32.53 20.34 10.39
N THR A 2 32.52 19.03 10.59
CA THR A 2 31.58 18.10 9.92
C THR A 2 30.22 18.18 10.59
N SER A 3 29.18 17.73 9.90
CA SER A 3 27.83 17.65 10.47
C SER A 3 27.76 16.80 11.76
N GLN A 4 28.51 15.71 11.82
CA GLN A 4 28.62 14.89 13.04
C GLN A 4 29.27 15.67 14.21
N GLU A 5 30.36 16.41 13.96
CA GLU A 5 30.99 17.24 14.98
C GLU A 5 30.08 18.35 15.49
N ILE A 6 29.28 18.96 14.59
CA ILE A 6 28.32 20.01 14.97
C ILE A 6 27.24 19.44 15.86
N ARG A 7 26.61 18.31 15.47
CA ARG A 7 25.59 17.63 16.29
C ARG A 7 26.13 17.27 17.68
N GLN A 8 27.31 16.64 17.73
CA GLN A 8 27.92 16.26 19.00
C GLN A 8 28.29 17.47 19.86
N SER A 9 28.79 18.56 19.24
CA SER A 9 29.11 19.82 19.94
C SER A 9 27.89 20.40 20.64
N PHE A 10 26.70 20.35 20.02
CA PHE A 10 25.45 20.83 20.63
C PHE A 10 25.09 19.98 21.85
N LEU A 11 25.08 18.66 21.70
CA LEU A 11 24.74 17.74 22.79
C LEU A 11 25.73 17.88 23.97
N ASP A 12 27.03 17.93 23.71
CA ASP A 12 28.08 18.10 24.73
C ASP A 12 27.98 19.44 25.46
N TYR A 13 27.60 20.52 24.73
CA TYR A 13 27.39 21.83 25.32
C TYR A 13 26.23 21.83 26.29
N PHE A 14 25.08 21.33 25.90
CA PHE A 14 23.90 21.29 26.76
C PHE A 14 24.03 20.28 27.91
N GLU A 15 24.74 19.17 27.68
CA GLU A 15 25.07 18.25 28.79
C GLU A 15 25.89 18.98 29.88
N LYS A 16 26.92 19.76 29.50
CA LYS A 16 27.70 20.59 30.41
C LYS A 16 26.85 21.67 31.12
N LYS A 17 25.78 22.12 30.52
CA LYS A 17 24.81 23.06 31.13
C LYS A 17 23.75 22.33 31.98
N GLY A 18 23.89 21.04 32.22
CA GLY A 18 23.05 20.24 33.12
C GLY A 18 21.77 19.68 32.46
N HIS A 19 21.71 19.64 31.13
CA HIS A 19 20.61 19.00 30.41
C HIS A 19 20.83 17.50 30.35
N LYS A 20 19.75 16.74 30.51
CA LYS A 20 19.74 15.31 30.22
C LYS A 20 19.66 15.11 28.70
N ILE A 21 20.69 14.47 28.14
CA ILE A 21 20.62 14.08 26.73
C ILE A 21 19.76 12.84 26.59
N VAL A 22 18.77 12.91 25.68
CA VAL A 22 17.80 11.85 25.38
C VAL A 22 17.85 11.46 23.91
N PRO A 23 17.48 10.22 23.57
CA PRO A 23 17.40 9.80 22.17
C PRO A 23 16.22 10.47 21.47
N SER A 24 16.32 10.66 20.15
CA SER A 24 15.22 11.13 19.31
C SER A 24 13.99 10.24 19.43
N ALA A 25 12.82 10.84 19.63
CA ALA A 25 11.56 10.13 19.53
C ALA A 25 11.26 9.70 18.09
N PRO A 26 10.33 8.74 17.89
CA PRO A 26 9.86 8.37 16.55
C PRO A 26 9.23 9.56 15.81
N MET A 27 9.42 9.61 14.48
CA MET A 27 8.77 10.64 13.65
C MET A 27 7.26 10.40 13.49
N VAL A 28 6.80 9.15 13.62
CA VAL A 28 5.39 8.79 13.48
C VAL A 28 4.78 8.59 14.86
N ILE A 29 3.79 9.43 15.18
CA ILE A 29 3.10 9.39 16.47
C ILE A 29 1.92 8.42 16.36
N LYS A 30 1.89 7.39 17.22
CA LYS A 30 0.84 6.37 17.18
C LYS A 30 -0.37 6.71 18.05
N ASP A 31 -0.18 7.44 19.13
CA ASP A 31 -1.17 7.58 20.22
C ASP A 31 -1.71 9.02 20.40
N ASP A 32 -1.32 10.00 19.58
CA ASP A 32 -1.88 11.36 19.63
C ASP A 32 -2.92 11.57 18.51
N PRO A 33 -4.20 11.83 18.85
CA PRO A 33 -5.24 12.07 17.85
C PRO A 33 -5.11 13.42 17.13
N THR A 34 -4.28 14.34 17.64
CA THR A 34 -4.12 15.69 17.11
C THR A 34 -2.91 15.83 16.18
N LEU A 35 -1.93 14.93 16.29
CA LEU A 35 -0.68 14.95 15.54
C LEU A 35 -0.41 13.58 14.90
N MET A 36 -0.20 13.57 13.60
CA MET A 36 0.17 12.37 12.85
C MET A 36 1.69 12.13 12.88
N PHE A 37 2.47 13.21 12.90
CA PHE A 37 3.92 13.20 12.86
C PHE A 37 4.52 14.14 13.89
N THR A 38 5.72 13.83 14.34
CA THR A 38 6.56 14.73 15.13
C THR A 38 7.04 15.87 14.22
N ASN A 39 6.38 17.02 14.25
CA ASN A 39 6.69 18.20 13.41
C ASN A 39 7.59 19.21 14.11
N ALA A 40 7.80 19.05 15.41
CA ALA A 40 8.67 19.89 16.24
C ALA A 40 9.24 19.08 17.41
N GLY A 41 10.38 19.51 17.92
CA GLY A 41 11.08 18.84 19.01
C GLY A 41 10.28 18.76 20.33
N MET A 42 9.31 19.63 20.52
CA MET A 42 8.47 19.65 21.73
C MET A 42 7.37 18.57 21.75
N ASN A 43 7.02 17.97 20.61
CA ASN A 43 5.88 17.04 20.55
C ASN A 43 5.97 15.89 21.58
N PRO A 44 7.14 15.26 21.82
CA PRO A 44 7.28 14.22 22.83
C PRO A 44 7.04 14.72 24.27
N TRP A 45 7.17 16.04 24.50
CA TRP A 45 7.09 16.66 25.82
C TRP A 45 5.73 17.29 26.13
N LYS A 46 4.77 17.17 25.20
CA LYS A 46 3.43 17.79 25.29
C LYS A 46 2.73 17.53 26.62
N GLY A 47 2.76 16.29 27.12
CA GLY A 47 2.15 15.92 28.39
C GLY A 47 2.79 16.64 29.58
N ILE A 48 4.12 16.75 29.60
CA ILE A 48 4.87 17.50 30.63
C ILE A 48 4.55 18.98 30.52
N ILE A 49 4.59 19.58 29.32
CA ILE A 49 4.32 21.01 29.10
C ILE A 49 2.92 21.39 29.61
N LEU A 50 1.93 20.54 29.37
CA LEU A 50 0.55 20.76 29.86
C LEU A 50 0.33 20.43 31.35
N GLY A 51 1.36 19.87 32.02
CA GLY A 51 1.26 19.46 33.42
C GLY A 51 0.49 18.15 33.65
N ASN A 52 0.23 17.37 32.58
CA ASN A 52 -0.44 16.07 32.65
C ASN A 52 0.53 14.95 33.09
N ASP A 53 1.82 15.08 32.74
CA ASP A 53 2.86 14.12 33.07
C ASP A 53 3.86 14.72 34.06
N PRO A 54 4.48 13.92 34.96
CA PRO A 54 5.46 14.39 35.92
C PRO A 54 6.79 14.79 35.25
N ILE A 55 7.42 15.83 35.70
CA ILE A 55 8.75 16.29 35.27
C ILE A 55 9.79 15.29 35.79
N GLN A 56 10.31 14.44 34.90
CA GLN A 56 11.38 13.52 35.25
C GLN A 56 12.75 14.21 35.23
N TYR A 57 12.99 15.09 34.28
CA TYR A 57 14.20 15.87 34.12
C TYR A 57 13.81 17.33 33.85
N PRO A 58 14.26 18.30 34.69
CA PRO A 58 13.89 19.71 34.51
C PRO A 58 14.54 20.32 33.24
N ARG A 59 15.65 19.75 32.76
CA ARG A 59 16.36 20.19 31.56
C ARG A 59 16.64 18.98 30.65
N VAL A 60 16.26 19.10 29.38
CA VAL A 60 16.47 18.04 28.39
C VAL A 60 17.05 18.64 27.12
N ALA A 61 17.88 17.91 26.40
CA ALA A 61 18.31 18.25 25.05
C ALA A 61 18.46 17.01 24.18
N ASP A 62 18.20 17.17 22.87
CA ASP A 62 18.37 16.10 21.88
C ASP A 62 18.62 16.64 20.46
N SER A 63 18.77 15.71 19.52
CA SER A 63 18.61 15.93 18.09
C SER A 63 17.37 15.18 17.63
N GLN A 64 16.24 15.85 17.53
CA GLN A 64 14.93 15.25 17.21
C GLN A 64 14.73 15.19 15.71
N LYS A 65 14.39 13.99 15.21
CA LYS A 65 13.87 13.79 13.85
C LYS A 65 12.49 14.42 13.73
N CYS A 66 12.31 15.36 12.81
CA CYS A 66 11.05 16.03 12.54
C CYS A 66 10.58 15.78 11.13
N LEU A 67 9.26 15.72 10.93
CA LEU A 67 8.61 15.50 9.64
C LEU A 67 7.52 16.55 9.38
N ARG A 68 7.70 17.37 8.33
CA ARG A 68 6.77 18.45 7.95
C ARG A 68 6.21 18.21 6.55
N VAL A 69 5.09 17.47 6.46
CA VAL A 69 4.49 17.01 5.19
C VAL A 69 2.97 17.06 5.18
N SER A 70 2.38 17.69 6.20
CA SER A 70 0.92 17.80 6.33
C SER A 70 0.50 18.87 7.34
N GLY A 71 -0.73 19.35 7.24
CA GLY A 71 -1.33 20.32 8.17
C GLY A 71 -0.77 21.74 8.03
N LYS A 72 -0.65 22.45 9.15
CA LYS A 72 -0.15 23.83 9.21
C LYS A 72 1.32 23.95 8.79
N HIS A 73 2.11 22.89 9.01
CA HIS A 73 3.52 22.79 8.66
C HIS A 73 3.70 21.76 7.54
N ASN A 74 3.68 22.20 6.28
CA ASN A 74 3.80 21.34 5.11
C ASN A 74 4.81 21.92 4.11
N ASP A 75 6.02 21.39 4.11
CA ASP A 75 7.13 21.84 3.29
C ASP A 75 7.32 20.97 2.01
N LEU A 76 6.39 20.05 1.71
CA LEU A 76 6.55 19.03 0.66
C LEU A 76 6.74 19.62 -0.75
N GLU A 77 6.09 20.73 -1.04
CA GLU A 77 6.13 21.35 -2.38
C GLU A 77 7.42 22.14 -2.62
N GLU A 78 7.98 22.77 -1.58
CA GLU A 78 9.21 23.56 -1.61
C GLU A 78 10.46 22.69 -1.73
N VAL A 79 10.40 21.44 -1.21
CA VAL A 79 11.53 20.52 -1.18
C VAL A 79 12.10 20.24 -2.56
N GLY A 80 13.40 20.52 -2.72
CA GLY A 80 14.16 20.38 -3.95
C GLY A 80 14.13 21.62 -4.84
N HIS A 81 13.14 22.50 -4.71
CA HIS A 81 13.00 23.74 -5.45
C HIS A 81 13.71 24.91 -4.78
N ASP A 82 13.70 24.95 -3.45
CA ASP A 82 14.48 25.92 -2.69
C ASP A 82 15.77 25.31 -2.11
N THR A 83 16.44 26.04 -1.22
CA THR A 83 17.76 25.67 -0.72
C THR A 83 17.79 25.18 0.73
N TYR A 84 16.65 25.17 1.46
CA TYR A 84 16.64 24.98 2.91
C TYR A 84 15.41 24.25 3.50
N HIS A 85 14.34 23.99 2.73
CA HIS A 85 13.22 23.18 3.20
C HIS A 85 13.43 21.68 2.96
N HIS A 86 12.98 20.89 3.91
CA HIS A 86 13.08 19.43 3.89
C HIS A 86 11.80 18.78 4.41
N THR A 87 11.43 17.62 3.87
CA THR A 87 10.34 16.83 4.46
C THR A 87 10.75 16.26 5.81
N MET A 88 11.95 15.68 5.90
CA MET A 88 12.58 15.24 7.15
C MET A 88 13.82 16.07 7.44
N PHE A 89 13.92 16.62 8.64
CA PHE A 89 15.07 17.35 9.12
C PHE A 89 15.37 17.03 10.58
N GLU A 90 16.58 17.36 11.01
CA GLU A 90 16.96 17.24 12.40
C GLU A 90 16.76 18.58 13.10
N MET A 91 16.06 18.57 14.23
CA MET A 91 15.90 19.75 15.11
C MET A 91 16.74 19.54 16.35
N LEU A 92 17.79 20.35 16.51
CA LEU A 92 18.56 20.39 17.74
C LEU A 92 17.75 21.20 18.76
N GLY A 93 17.29 20.52 19.79
CA GLY A 93 16.37 21.10 20.79
C GLY A 93 16.95 21.08 22.20
N ASN A 94 16.62 22.13 22.97
CA ASN A 94 16.82 22.13 24.41
C ASN A 94 15.57 22.68 25.10
N TRP A 95 15.18 22.02 26.20
CA TRP A 95 13.95 22.30 26.95
C TRP A 95 14.26 22.58 28.41
N SER A 96 13.44 23.49 28.99
CA SER A 96 13.42 23.75 30.42
C SER A 96 11.98 23.69 30.92
N PHE A 97 11.70 22.82 31.85
CA PHE A 97 10.38 22.62 32.45
C PHE A 97 10.36 23.26 33.84
N GLY A 98 10.06 24.59 33.87
CA GLY A 98 9.98 25.35 35.12
C GLY A 98 11.31 25.61 35.82
N ASP A 99 12.46 25.47 35.15
CA ASP A 99 13.80 25.73 35.73
C ASP A 99 14.32 27.09 35.25
N TYR A 100 14.93 27.21 34.07
CA TYR A 100 15.31 28.53 33.51
C TYR A 100 14.27 29.00 32.49
N PHE A 101 14.26 30.30 32.21
CA PHE A 101 13.36 30.89 31.24
C PHE A 101 14.14 31.77 30.26
N LYS A 102 13.57 32.90 29.79
CA LYS A 102 14.11 33.70 28.68
C LYS A 102 15.59 34.06 28.80
N GLU A 103 16.04 34.59 29.94
CA GLU A 103 17.45 34.99 30.14
C GLU A 103 18.38 33.80 29.98
N GLY A 104 18.08 32.68 30.62
CA GLY A 104 18.89 31.47 30.51
C GLY A 104 18.92 30.90 29.09
N ALA A 105 17.79 30.92 28.39
CA ALA A 105 17.71 30.42 26.98
C ALA A 105 18.52 31.29 26.03
N ILE A 106 18.35 32.61 26.12
CA ILE A 106 19.04 33.59 25.25
C ILE A 106 20.55 33.58 25.51
N ASP A 107 20.98 33.61 26.80
CA ASP A 107 22.40 33.56 27.12
C ASP A 107 23.09 32.28 26.68
N MET A 108 22.46 31.12 26.84
CA MET A 108 22.99 29.85 26.36
C MET A 108 23.02 29.78 24.81
N ALA A 109 21.99 30.30 24.12
CA ALA A 109 21.97 30.35 22.66
C ALA A 109 23.10 31.24 22.11
N TRP A 110 23.29 32.42 22.72
CA TRP A 110 24.38 33.33 22.39
C TRP A 110 25.75 32.69 22.62
N GLU A 111 26.02 32.16 23.81
CA GLU A 111 27.27 31.51 24.16
C GLU A 111 27.57 30.37 23.20
N TYR A 112 26.59 29.55 22.85
CA TYR A 112 26.79 28.45 21.93
C TYR A 112 27.16 28.93 20.51
N LEU A 113 26.41 29.87 19.94
CA LEU A 113 26.64 30.34 18.60
C LEU A 113 27.93 31.17 18.48
N VAL A 114 28.19 32.08 19.44
CA VAL A 114 29.29 33.02 19.33
C VAL A 114 30.57 32.50 19.98
N ASP A 115 30.47 31.93 21.19
CA ASP A 115 31.66 31.55 21.96
C ASP A 115 32.10 30.12 21.63
N VAL A 116 31.18 29.20 21.34
CA VAL A 116 31.51 27.80 20.98
C VAL A 116 31.72 27.66 19.48
N LEU A 117 30.72 28.00 18.66
CA LEU A 117 30.75 27.84 17.23
C LEU A 117 31.51 28.94 16.49
N LYS A 118 31.80 30.09 17.14
CA LYS A 118 32.54 31.21 16.60
C LYS A 118 31.88 31.90 15.41
N LEU A 119 30.54 31.94 15.37
CA LEU A 119 29.83 32.76 14.39
C LEU A 119 30.10 34.25 14.66
N ASP A 120 30.27 35.05 13.58
CA ASP A 120 30.49 36.49 13.70
C ASP A 120 29.19 37.19 14.10
N PRO A 121 29.12 37.85 15.28
CA PRO A 121 27.95 38.59 15.74
C PRO A 121 27.40 39.61 14.74
N LYS A 122 28.24 40.16 13.85
CA LYS A 122 27.81 41.13 12.84
C LYS A 122 26.84 40.55 11.81
N ASN A 123 26.82 39.22 11.67
CA ASN A 123 25.96 38.50 10.74
C ASN A 123 24.68 37.98 11.40
N LEU A 124 24.51 38.20 12.72
CA LEU A 124 23.38 37.71 13.47
C LEU A 124 22.32 38.80 13.65
N TYR A 125 21.09 38.44 13.33
CA TYR A 125 19.90 39.25 13.60
C TYR A 125 18.93 38.46 14.47
N VAL A 126 18.18 39.12 15.34
CA VAL A 126 17.18 38.45 16.16
C VAL A 126 15.83 39.15 16.04
N THR A 127 14.77 38.37 16.11
CA THR A 127 13.42 38.89 16.17
C THR A 127 12.84 38.72 17.58
N VAL A 128 11.97 39.61 17.99
CA VAL A 128 11.17 39.49 19.20
C VAL A 128 9.71 39.73 18.87
N PHE A 129 8.80 39.08 19.58
CA PHE A 129 7.38 39.23 19.34
C PHE A 129 6.88 40.67 19.53
N GLU A 130 6.24 41.27 18.51
CA GLU A 130 5.73 42.65 18.58
C GLU A 130 4.46 42.81 19.41
N GLY A 131 3.83 41.70 19.82
CA GLY A 131 2.56 41.68 20.53
C GLY A 131 1.37 41.35 19.62
N SER A 132 0.22 41.10 20.25
CA SER A 132 -1.09 40.91 19.60
C SER A 132 -2.16 41.61 20.45
N PRO A 133 -2.51 42.83 20.14
CA PRO A 133 -3.54 43.59 20.89
C PRO A 133 -4.90 42.90 20.86
N GLU A 134 -5.20 42.17 19.78
CA GLU A 134 -6.45 41.41 19.59
C GLU A 134 -6.59 40.26 20.61
N GLU A 135 -5.46 39.64 21.00
CA GLU A 135 -5.40 38.59 22.02
C GLU A 135 -4.98 39.09 23.39
N GLY A 136 -4.76 40.41 23.56
CA GLY A 136 -4.34 41.03 24.80
C GLY A 136 -2.90 40.67 25.21
N ILE A 137 -2.03 40.33 24.26
CA ILE A 137 -0.63 39.97 24.51
C ILE A 137 0.24 41.19 24.13
N GLU A 138 1.06 41.60 25.07
CA GLU A 138 1.99 42.74 24.85
C GLU A 138 3.24 42.33 24.09
N ARG A 139 3.98 43.33 23.59
CA ARG A 139 5.31 43.13 23.00
C ARG A 139 6.27 42.48 24.00
N ASP A 140 7.11 41.55 23.55
CA ASP A 140 8.10 40.89 24.41
C ASP A 140 9.32 41.79 24.68
N ASN A 141 9.10 42.79 25.58
CA ASN A 141 10.12 43.75 26.02
C ASN A 141 11.21 43.06 26.86
N GLU A 142 10.91 41.96 27.52
CA GLU A 142 11.86 41.19 28.33
C GLU A 142 12.91 40.56 27.41
N ALA A 143 12.50 39.82 26.39
CA ALA A 143 13.42 39.22 25.41
C ALA A 143 14.26 40.31 24.72
N ALA A 144 13.62 41.42 24.29
CA ALA A 144 14.35 42.52 23.65
C ALA A 144 15.44 43.11 24.58
N SER A 145 15.14 43.27 25.88
CA SER A 145 16.11 43.79 26.87
C SER A 145 17.27 42.83 27.14
N ILE A 146 17.02 41.54 27.08
CA ILE A 146 18.06 40.52 27.24
C ILE A 146 18.97 40.52 26.01
N TRP A 147 18.40 40.51 24.81
CA TRP A 147 19.17 40.60 23.55
C TRP A 147 20.02 41.87 23.44
N ALA A 148 19.53 42.99 23.99
CA ALA A 148 20.29 44.26 23.99
C ALA A 148 21.59 44.20 24.83
N LYS A 149 21.79 43.13 25.65
CA LYS A 149 23.06 42.87 26.34
C LYS A 149 24.13 42.29 25.36
N HIS A 150 23.69 41.69 24.26
CA HIS A 150 24.51 40.92 23.32
C HIS A 150 24.64 41.55 21.94
N LEU A 151 23.58 42.20 21.46
CA LEU A 151 23.50 42.77 20.12
C LEU A 151 23.14 44.24 20.14
N PRO A 152 23.61 45.02 19.14
CA PRO A 152 23.19 46.39 18.95
C PRO A 152 21.71 46.47 18.55
N ALA A 153 21.06 47.58 18.82
CA ALA A 153 19.61 47.79 18.65
C ALA A 153 19.13 47.59 17.21
N ASP A 154 19.99 47.82 16.21
CA ASP A 154 19.67 47.67 14.81
C ASP A 154 19.69 46.16 14.35
N HIS A 155 20.18 45.26 15.19
CA HIS A 155 20.13 43.83 14.97
C HIS A 155 18.95 43.13 15.69
N ILE A 156 18.16 43.90 16.48
CA ILE A 156 16.97 43.40 17.16
C ILE A 156 15.73 43.97 16.47
N LEU A 157 14.89 43.09 15.90
CA LEU A 157 13.74 43.44 15.12
C LEU A 157 12.46 42.98 15.82
N ASP A 158 11.37 43.68 15.54
CA ASP A 158 10.03 43.23 15.94
C ASP A 158 9.50 42.27 14.85
N GLY A 159 8.96 41.15 15.28
CA GLY A 159 8.31 40.15 14.40
C GLY A 159 6.83 40.01 14.73
N ASN A 160 6.03 39.80 13.70
CA ASN A 160 4.58 39.70 13.81
C ASN A 160 4.15 38.33 14.44
N LYS A 161 2.85 38.17 14.64
CA LYS A 161 2.31 36.93 15.23
C LYS A 161 2.60 35.68 14.38
N HIS A 162 2.62 35.79 13.06
CA HIS A 162 2.89 34.67 12.17
C HIS A 162 4.32 34.13 12.40
N ASP A 163 5.29 34.99 12.54
CA ASP A 163 6.69 34.62 12.65
C ASP A 163 7.14 34.42 14.11
N ASN A 164 6.65 35.26 15.06
CA ASN A 164 7.15 35.31 16.43
C ASN A 164 6.16 34.87 17.52
N PHE A 165 5.08 34.16 17.15
CA PHE A 165 4.20 33.51 18.13
C PHE A 165 3.98 32.05 17.71
N TRP A 166 4.75 31.15 18.31
CA TRP A 166 4.72 29.74 17.92
C TRP A 166 3.50 29.04 18.51
N GLU A 167 2.85 28.20 17.68
CA GLU A 167 1.68 27.38 18.05
C GLU A 167 1.89 25.94 17.55
N MET A 168 1.67 24.95 18.40
CA MET A 168 1.79 23.54 18.05
C MET A 168 0.83 23.12 16.92
N GLY A 169 -0.38 23.67 16.93
CA GLY A 169 -1.45 23.46 15.98
C GLY A 169 -2.61 24.40 16.24
N ASP A 170 -3.82 24.01 15.88
CA ASP A 170 -5.03 24.80 16.15
C ASP A 170 -5.36 24.86 17.66
N THR A 171 -4.86 23.88 18.42
CA THR A 171 -4.96 23.81 19.89
C THR A 171 -3.65 23.27 20.46
N GLY A 172 -3.38 23.57 21.72
CA GLY A 172 -2.21 23.09 22.45
C GLY A 172 -1.28 24.20 22.96
N PRO A 173 -0.08 23.81 23.45
CA PRO A 173 0.91 24.75 23.98
C PRO A 173 1.33 25.78 22.93
N CYS A 174 1.51 27.01 23.38
CA CYS A 174 1.93 28.12 22.52
C CYS A 174 2.57 29.27 23.35
N GLY A 175 3.24 30.18 22.66
CA GLY A 175 3.84 31.33 23.27
C GLY A 175 4.65 32.19 22.32
N PRO A 176 5.04 33.41 22.76
CA PRO A 176 5.93 34.26 22.00
C PRO A 176 7.27 33.56 21.78
N CYS A 177 7.94 33.91 20.70
CA CYS A 177 9.27 33.35 20.41
C CYS A 177 10.22 34.41 19.88
N SER A 178 11.49 34.06 19.90
CA SER A 178 12.59 34.87 19.37
C SER A 178 13.41 34.02 18.41
N GLU A 179 13.47 34.48 17.18
CA GLU A 179 14.24 33.77 16.12
C GLU A 179 15.64 34.37 15.99
N ILE A 180 16.61 33.55 15.73
CA ILE A 180 17.99 33.95 15.40
C ILE A 180 18.24 33.67 13.93
N HIS A 181 18.54 34.74 13.19
CA HIS A 181 18.83 34.72 11.75
C HIS A 181 20.31 34.93 11.47
N VAL A 182 20.81 34.31 10.42
CA VAL A 182 22.17 34.51 9.93
C VAL A 182 22.14 35.08 8.51
N ASP A 183 22.85 36.20 8.31
CA ASP A 183 23.13 36.77 7.00
C ASP A 183 24.44 36.17 6.44
N SER A 184 24.33 35.23 5.52
CA SER A 184 25.45 34.53 4.87
C SER A 184 25.83 35.07 3.51
N ARG A 185 25.35 36.28 3.15
CA ARG A 185 25.70 36.96 1.90
C ARG A 185 27.14 37.47 1.89
N SER A 186 27.65 37.81 0.71
CA SER A 186 28.94 38.43 0.57
C SER A 186 28.96 39.84 1.20
N GLU A 187 30.14 40.36 1.55
CA GLU A 187 30.29 41.70 2.14
C GLU A 187 29.82 42.83 1.18
N GLU A 188 29.94 42.60 -0.13
CA GLU A 188 29.42 43.55 -1.14
C GLU A 188 27.89 43.59 -1.13
N GLU A 189 27.22 42.47 -1.01
CA GLU A 189 25.74 42.35 -0.93
C GLU A 189 25.22 42.95 0.37
N LYS A 190 25.91 42.71 1.49
CA LYS A 190 25.56 43.33 2.81
C LYS A 190 25.72 44.86 2.79
N ALA A 191 26.74 45.36 2.11
CA ALA A 191 26.94 46.80 1.94
C ALA A 191 25.89 47.46 1.06
N ALA A 192 25.31 46.71 0.11
CA ALA A 192 24.30 47.23 -0.81
C ALA A 192 22.91 47.28 -0.14
N VAL A 193 22.54 46.23 0.62
CA VAL A 193 21.27 46.09 1.34
C VAL A 193 21.54 45.51 2.74
N SER A 194 21.07 46.20 3.78
CA SER A 194 21.24 45.69 5.15
C SER A 194 20.54 44.36 5.34
N GLY A 195 21.17 43.40 6.06
CA GLY A 195 20.56 42.15 6.44
C GLY A 195 19.25 42.37 7.23
N ARG A 196 19.16 43.44 8.02
CA ARG A 196 17.94 43.86 8.74
C ARG A 196 16.69 43.95 7.83
N GLU A 197 16.85 44.40 6.57
CA GLU A 197 15.74 44.57 5.65
C GLU A 197 15.25 43.25 5.04
N LEU A 198 16.07 42.19 5.14
CA LEU A 198 15.85 40.89 4.53
C LEU A 198 15.41 39.79 5.55
N VAL A 199 15.46 40.08 6.86
CA VAL A 199 14.92 39.15 7.88
C VAL A 199 13.42 38.95 7.64
N ASN A 200 12.97 37.68 7.63
CA ASN A 200 11.58 37.28 7.35
C ASN A 200 11.01 37.80 6.01
N LYS A 201 11.88 37.83 4.96
CA LYS A 201 11.54 38.23 3.58
C LYS A 201 11.87 37.11 2.56
N ASP A 202 11.90 35.86 2.98
CA ASP A 202 12.19 34.68 2.15
C ASP A 202 13.50 34.79 1.35
N HIS A 203 14.48 35.54 1.88
CA HIS A 203 15.77 35.68 1.23
C HIS A 203 16.63 34.42 1.46
N PRO A 204 17.11 33.72 0.40
CA PRO A 204 17.77 32.44 0.52
C PRO A 204 19.10 32.45 1.30
N GLN A 205 19.65 33.63 1.59
CA GLN A 205 20.93 33.82 2.30
C GLN A 205 20.78 34.54 3.65
N VAL A 206 19.57 35.01 4.02
CA VAL A 206 19.27 35.59 5.32
C VAL A 206 18.19 34.73 5.95
N ILE A 207 18.61 33.69 6.65
CA ILE A 207 17.73 32.59 7.09
C ILE A 207 17.69 32.48 8.61
N GLU A 208 16.54 32.10 9.13
CA GLU A 208 16.37 31.65 10.50
C GLU A 208 17.14 30.34 10.68
N ILE A 209 17.97 30.26 11.73
CA ILE A 209 18.70 29.06 12.13
C ILE A 209 18.19 28.47 13.44
N TRP A 210 17.65 29.31 14.35
CA TRP A 210 17.22 28.87 15.67
C TRP A 210 16.00 29.66 16.14
N ASN A 211 14.96 28.97 16.61
CA ASN A 211 13.81 29.60 17.24
C ASN A 211 13.79 29.27 18.73
N LEU A 212 13.71 30.29 19.58
CA LEU A 212 13.62 30.20 21.03
C LEU A 212 12.16 30.49 21.45
N VAL A 213 11.39 29.44 21.75
CA VAL A 213 9.98 29.58 22.13
C VAL A 213 9.81 29.69 23.65
N PHE A 214 9.15 30.72 24.08
CA PHE A 214 8.83 31.01 25.46
C PHE A 214 7.39 30.60 25.77
N MET A 215 7.16 29.28 25.97
CA MET A 215 5.82 28.75 26.14
C MET A 215 5.22 29.19 27.49
N GLN A 216 4.10 29.87 27.42
CA GLN A 216 3.37 30.43 28.56
C GLN A 216 1.90 30.08 28.52
N TYR A 217 1.36 29.69 27.36
CA TYR A 217 -0.07 29.53 27.12
C TYR A 217 -0.43 28.18 26.55
N ASN A 218 -1.70 27.80 26.73
CA ASN A 218 -2.36 26.67 26.04
C ASN A 218 -3.58 27.23 25.29
N ARG A 219 -3.60 27.09 23.95
CA ARG A 219 -4.72 27.48 23.11
C ARG A 219 -5.81 26.41 23.12
N LYS A 220 -7.03 26.85 23.45
CA LYS A 220 -8.23 26.00 23.46
C LYS A 220 -8.93 25.97 22.10
N ALA A 221 -9.87 25.02 21.94
CA ALA A 221 -10.67 24.88 20.74
C ALA A 221 -11.58 26.10 20.42
N ASP A 222 -11.90 26.92 21.40
CA ASP A 222 -12.63 28.19 21.24
C ASP A 222 -11.73 29.38 20.89
N GLY A 223 -10.41 29.15 20.77
CA GLY A 223 -9.41 30.17 20.46
C GLY A 223 -8.86 30.92 21.69
N SER A 224 -9.41 30.71 22.88
CA SER A 224 -8.92 31.35 24.12
C SER A 224 -7.57 30.80 24.57
N LEU A 225 -6.84 31.59 25.35
CA LEU A 225 -5.54 31.24 25.91
C LEU A 225 -5.64 31.07 27.43
N ASP A 226 -5.25 29.91 27.93
CA ASP A 226 -5.02 29.68 29.36
C ASP A 226 -3.52 29.69 29.65
N SER A 227 -3.12 30.14 30.83
CA SER A 227 -1.72 30.04 31.27
C SER A 227 -1.33 28.59 31.52
N LEU A 228 -0.12 28.21 31.10
CA LEU A 228 0.49 26.95 31.49
C LEU A 228 0.78 26.88 32.99
N PRO A 229 0.90 25.69 33.60
CA PRO A 229 1.17 25.52 35.02
C PRO A 229 2.53 26.08 35.44
N TYR A 230 3.48 26.17 34.54
CA TYR A 230 4.80 26.77 34.68
C TYR A 230 5.33 27.23 33.31
N ASN A 231 6.31 28.15 33.36
CA ASN A 231 6.97 28.61 32.13
C ASN A 231 7.87 27.52 31.57
N VAL A 232 7.82 27.34 30.27
CA VAL A 232 8.61 26.33 29.56
C VAL A 232 9.46 27.00 28.49
N ILE A 233 10.72 26.61 28.41
CA ILE A 233 11.57 26.85 27.25
C ILE A 233 11.45 25.67 26.32
N ASP A 234 11.15 25.97 25.07
CA ASP A 234 11.24 25.04 23.93
C ASP A 234 12.09 25.74 22.87
N THR A 235 13.18 25.10 22.44
CA THR A 235 13.97 25.68 21.37
C THR A 235 14.15 24.69 20.25
N GLY A 236 14.13 25.19 19.02
CA GLY A 236 14.35 24.38 17.84
C GLY A 236 15.35 25.03 16.89
N MET A 237 16.54 24.46 16.79
CA MET A 237 17.56 24.87 15.81
C MET A 237 17.58 23.90 14.63
N GLY A 238 17.39 24.42 13.42
CA GLY A 238 17.49 23.62 12.20
C GLY A 238 18.92 23.13 11.98
N PHE A 239 19.13 21.84 12.17
CA PHE A 239 20.47 21.23 12.06
C PHE A 239 21.10 21.46 10.69
N GLU A 240 20.36 21.18 9.62
CA GLU A 240 20.84 21.34 8.26
C GLU A 240 21.16 22.81 7.93
N ARG A 241 20.38 23.75 8.47
CA ARG A 241 20.62 25.20 8.32
C ARG A 241 21.88 25.63 9.10
N LEU A 242 22.08 25.11 10.29
CA LEU A 242 23.29 25.36 11.08
C LEU A 242 24.53 24.81 10.37
N VAL A 243 24.47 23.54 9.90
CA VAL A 243 25.58 22.91 9.15
C VAL A 243 25.94 23.73 7.90
N ARG A 244 24.93 24.18 7.13
CA ARG A 244 25.11 25.07 5.99
C ARG A 244 25.89 26.32 6.37
N THR A 245 25.47 26.99 7.44
CA THR A 245 26.12 28.20 7.96
C THR A 245 27.57 27.95 8.36
N MET A 246 27.81 26.89 9.12
CA MET A 246 29.15 26.51 9.62
C MET A 246 30.11 26.07 8.51
N GLN A 247 29.60 25.49 7.43
CA GLN A 247 30.38 25.08 6.27
C GLN A 247 30.48 26.14 5.18
N GLY A 248 29.89 27.31 5.38
CA GLY A 248 29.91 28.43 4.41
C GLY A 248 29.27 28.08 3.08
N LYS A 249 28.19 27.30 3.08
CA LYS A 249 27.49 26.84 1.86
C LYS A 249 26.28 27.71 1.57
N GLN A 250 25.86 27.69 0.28
CA GLN A 250 24.70 28.47 -0.18
C GLN A 250 23.40 27.69 -0.16
N SER A 251 23.49 26.35 -0.01
CA SER A 251 22.36 25.45 0.08
C SER A 251 22.64 24.34 1.11
N ASN A 252 21.62 23.87 1.80
CA ASN A 252 21.71 22.68 2.66
C ASN A 252 22.20 21.47 1.87
N TYR A 253 21.80 21.36 0.60
CA TYR A 253 22.20 20.26 -0.29
C TYR A 253 23.69 20.27 -0.66
N ASP A 254 24.41 21.39 -0.44
CA ASP A 254 25.84 21.49 -0.70
C ASP A 254 26.73 21.09 0.49
N THR A 255 26.09 20.74 1.62
CA THR A 255 26.74 20.32 2.85
C THR A 255 27.11 18.83 2.85
N ASP A 256 27.91 18.41 3.80
CA ASP A 256 28.25 17.00 4.00
C ASP A 256 27.06 16.13 4.47
N VAL A 257 25.92 16.74 4.83
CA VAL A 257 24.67 16.03 5.12
C VAL A 257 24.07 15.41 3.86
N PHE A 258 24.12 16.10 2.73
CA PHE A 258 23.46 15.66 1.48
C PHE A 258 24.44 15.25 0.36
N GLN A 259 25.61 15.81 0.33
CA GLN A 259 26.57 15.57 -0.76
C GLN A 259 26.96 14.09 -0.97
N PRO A 260 27.14 13.24 0.08
CA PRO A 260 27.38 11.82 -0.13
C PRO A 260 26.22 11.13 -0.84
N MET A 261 24.97 11.45 -0.44
CA MET A 261 23.75 10.90 -1.04
C MET A 261 23.58 11.38 -2.48
N LEU A 262 23.79 12.67 -2.77
CA LEU A 262 23.69 13.21 -4.12
C LEU A 262 24.71 12.56 -5.06
N ARG A 263 25.96 12.36 -4.61
CA ARG A 263 26.96 11.60 -5.38
C ARG A 263 26.50 10.17 -5.66
N LYS A 264 25.90 9.50 -4.65
CA LYS A 264 25.42 8.14 -4.81
C LYS A 264 24.25 8.05 -5.80
N ILE A 265 23.33 9.00 -5.79
CA ILE A 265 22.28 9.12 -6.79
C ILE A 265 22.91 9.32 -8.19
N GLY A 266 23.88 10.21 -8.31
CA GLY A 266 24.58 10.46 -9.57
C GLY A 266 25.27 9.20 -10.12
N GLU A 267 25.95 8.43 -9.28
CA GLU A 267 26.56 7.14 -9.65
C GLU A 267 25.55 6.14 -10.18
N ILE A 268 24.41 5.99 -9.48
CA ILE A 268 23.37 5.00 -9.84
C ILE A 268 22.65 5.42 -11.12
N CYS A 269 22.33 6.71 -11.26
CA CYS A 269 21.52 7.23 -12.35
C CYS A 269 22.34 7.65 -13.58
N GLY A 270 23.68 7.75 -13.47
CA GLY A 270 24.56 8.17 -14.56
C GLY A 270 24.44 9.67 -14.86
N VAL A 271 24.15 10.51 -13.85
CA VAL A 271 23.99 11.97 -13.96
C VAL A 271 24.93 12.70 -13.01
N GLU A 272 25.20 13.98 -13.27
CA GLU A 272 26.08 14.81 -12.44
C GLU A 272 25.29 15.99 -11.86
N TYR A 273 25.38 16.19 -10.54
CA TYR A 273 24.77 17.30 -9.83
C TYR A 273 25.43 18.62 -10.16
N GLY A 274 24.64 19.69 -10.33
CA GLY A 274 25.13 21.05 -10.66
C GLY A 274 25.27 21.31 -12.16
N LYS A 275 24.71 20.46 -13.03
CA LYS A 275 24.78 20.65 -14.51
C LYS A 275 23.46 21.08 -15.13
N GLU A 276 22.33 20.61 -14.61
CA GLU A 276 21.01 20.90 -15.17
C GLU A 276 19.99 21.03 -14.02
N GLU A 277 19.30 22.14 -13.94
CA GLU A 277 18.40 22.50 -12.84
C GLU A 277 17.34 21.43 -12.58
N LYS A 278 16.68 20.86 -13.62
CA LYS A 278 15.67 19.83 -13.45
C LYS A 278 16.23 18.52 -12.90
N VAL A 279 17.43 18.16 -13.30
CA VAL A 279 18.17 17.01 -12.78
C VAL A 279 18.56 17.27 -11.32
N ASP A 280 19.05 18.47 -11.01
CA ASP A 280 19.44 18.87 -9.67
C ASP A 280 18.24 18.84 -8.69
N VAL A 281 17.11 19.40 -9.11
CA VAL A 281 15.85 19.32 -8.34
C VAL A 281 15.45 17.86 -8.09
N ALA A 282 15.48 17.01 -9.12
CA ALA A 282 15.15 15.60 -8.97
C ALA A 282 16.09 14.88 -7.99
N MET A 283 17.38 15.15 -8.06
CA MET A 283 18.37 14.59 -7.13
C MET A 283 18.15 15.06 -5.70
N ARG A 284 17.82 16.34 -5.48
CA ARG A 284 17.51 16.92 -4.16
C ARG A 284 16.26 16.27 -3.57
N VAL A 285 15.17 16.18 -4.34
CA VAL A 285 13.92 15.52 -3.92
C VAL A 285 14.19 14.08 -3.51
N ILE A 286 14.95 13.30 -4.27
CA ILE A 286 15.25 11.91 -3.96
C ILE A 286 16.13 11.82 -2.70
N ALA A 287 17.14 12.67 -2.55
CA ALA A 287 18.03 12.70 -1.39
C ALA A 287 17.28 13.05 -0.09
N ASP A 288 16.33 13.98 -0.15
CA ASP A 288 15.44 14.31 0.96
C ASP A 288 14.49 13.17 1.29
N HIS A 289 13.76 12.68 0.29
CA HIS A 289 12.68 11.74 0.49
C HIS A 289 13.15 10.35 0.95
N ILE A 290 14.34 9.89 0.53
CA ILE A 290 14.89 8.61 1.01
C ILE A 290 15.12 8.64 2.53
N ARG A 291 15.52 9.79 3.11
CA ARG A 291 15.65 9.99 4.56
C ARG A 291 14.29 9.78 5.22
N THR A 292 13.27 10.53 4.77
CA THR A 292 11.90 10.46 5.29
C THR A 292 11.34 9.04 5.27
N ILE A 293 11.44 8.36 4.13
CA ILE A 293 10.88 7.03 3.93
C ILE A 293 11.59 5.99 4.80
N ALA A 294 12.93 6.02 4.82
CA ALA A 294 13.72 5.06 5.58
C ALA A 294 13.50 5.19 7.09
N PHE A 295 13.48 6.43 7.62
CA PHE A 295 13.22 6.66 9.03
C PHE A 295 11.77 6.31 9.44
N ALA A 296 10.78 6.63 8.62
CA ALA A 296 9.39 6.23 8.89
C ALA A 296 9.25 4.70 8.96
N ILE A 297 9.90 3.97 8.04
CA ILE A 297 9.91 2.50 8.07
C ILE A 297 10.66 1.98 9.30
N ALA A 298 11.80 2.60 9.66
CA ALA A 298 12.55 2.25 10.86
C ALA A 298 11.72 2.43 12.15
N ASP A 299 10.89 3.47 12.21
CA ASP A 299 9.94 3.75 13.30
C ASP A 299 8.69 2.84 13.26
N GLY A 300 8.62 1.88 12.30
CA GLY A 300 7.56 0.89 12.18
C GLY A 300 6.37 1.34 11.33
N GLN A 301 6.44 2.49 10.63
CA GLN A 301 5.38 2.95 9.73
C GLN A 301 5.63 2.50 8.31
N LEU A 302 4.93 1.46 7.86
CA LEU A 302 4.98 1.01 6.47
C LEU A 302 4.13 1.92 5.56
N PRO A 303 4.54 2.10 4.28
CA PRO A 303 3.70 2.72 3.27
C PRO A 303 2.35 1.97 3.16
N SER A 304 1.24 2.71 3.15
CA SER A 304 -0.10 2.11 3.08
C SER A 304 -1.09 3.01 2.32
N ASN A 305 -2.37 2.66 2.30
CA ASN A 305 -3.42 3.47 1.65
C ASN A 305 -4.11 4.44 2.60
N GLU A 306 -3.74 4.46 3.88
CA GLU A 306 -4.46 5.23 4.91
C GLU A 306 -3.49 5.94 5.86
N LYS A 307 -3.97 7.04 6.45
CA LYS A 307 -3.31 7.80 7.53
C LYS A 307 -1.82 8.09 7.24
N ALA A 308 -0.95 7.95 8.23
CA ALA A 308 0.49 8.20 8.11
C ALA A 308 1.15 7.37 6.99
N GLY A 309 0.76 6.11 6.84
CA GLY A 309 1.30 5.24 5.78
C GLY A 309 0.98 5.73 4.37
N TYR A 310 -0.17 6.39 4.16
CA TYR A 310 -0.50 7.02 2.89
C TYR A 310 0.43 8.20 2.57
N VAL A 311 0.73 9.04 3.57
CA VAL A 311 1.65 10.16 3.40
C VAL A 311 3.05 9.66 3.02
N ILE A 312 3.56 8.65 3.74
CA ILE A 312 4.87 8.05 3.42
C ILE A 312 4.89 7.42 2.03
N ARG A 313 3.81 6.73 1.62
CA ARG A 313 3.66 6.20 0.26
C ARG A 313 3.64 7.31 -0.79
N ARG A 314 2.98 8.44 -0.53
CA ARG A 314 2.94 9.62 -1.41
C ARG A 314 4.34 10.19 -1.63
N ILE A 315 5.13 10.33 -0.56
CA ILE A 315 6.52 10.83 -0.62
C ILE A 315 7.40 9.87 -1.44
N LEU A 316 7.29 8.55 -1.22
CA LEU A 316 7.99 7.55 -2.00
C LEU A 316 7.65 7.64 -3.49
N ARG A 317 6.37 7.70 -3.83
CA ARG A 317 5.90 7.82 -5.22
C ARG A 317 6.35 9.11 -5.87
N ARG A 318 6.41 10.23 -5.12
CA ARG A 318 6.97 11.50 -5.62
C ARG A 318 8.43 11.32 -6.02
N ALA A 319 9.26 10.73 -5.17
CA ALA A 319 10.68 10.48 -5.46
C ALA A 319 10.88 9.54 -6.67
N VAL A 320 10.13 8.42 -6.72
CA VAL A 320 10.17 7.47 -7.86
C VAL A 320 9.80 8.17 -9.17
N ARG A 321 8.78 9.02 -9.16
CA ARG A 321 8.40 9.81 -10.35
C ARG A 321 9.51 10.74 -10.80
N TYR A 322 10.16 11.45 -9.87
CA TYR A 322 11.29 12.32 -10.22
C TYR A 322 12.45 11.53 -10.86
N GLY A 323 12.76 10.34 -10.29
CA GLY A 323 13.74 9.42 -10.87
C GLY A 323 13.34 8.94 -12.26
N TYR A 324 12.06 8.58 -12.46
CA TYR A 324 11.53 8.15 -13.75
C TYR A 324 11.54 9.27 -14.80
N THR A 325 11.06 10.47 -14.45
CA THR A 325 10.83 11.57 -15.39
C THR A 325 12.13 12.30 -15.76
N PHE A 326 12.99 12.58 -14.78
CA PHE A 326 14.14 13.45 -14.96
C PHE A 326 15.49 12.74 -14.96
N LEU A 327 15.60 11.57 -14.27
CA LEU A 327 16.84 10.80 -14.21
C LEU A 327 16.80 9.53 -15.09
N GLY A 328 15.73 9.32 -15.85
CA GLY A 328 15.60 8.22 -16.80
C GLY A 328 15.52 6.82 -16.18
N GLN A 329 15.26 6.70 -14.88
CA GLN A 329 15.20 5.42 -14.19
C GLN A 329 13.90 4.67 -14.50
N ARG A 330 14.01 3.49 -15.10
CA ARG A 330 12.87 2.62 -15.49
C ARG A 330 12.70 1.40 -14.59
N GLU A 331 13.70 1.13 -13.76
CA GLU A 331 13.72 0.06 -12.76
C GLU A 331 13.89 0.64 -11.37
N ALA A 332 13.52 -0.13 -10.34
CA ALA A 332 13.70 0.26 -8.95
C ALA A 332 15.17 0.54 -8.62
N PHE A 333 15.44 1.68 -8.04
CA PHE A 333 16.80 2.13 -7.71
C PHE A 333 16.94 2.75 -6.33
N MET A 334 15.87 3.33 -5.76
CA MET A 334 15.91 4.03 -4.47
C MET A 334 16.37 3.13 -3.32
N TYR A 335 15.96 1.85 -3.33
CA TYR A 335 16.42 0.89 -2.31
C TYR A 335 17.94 0.75 -2.27
N LYS A 336 18.66 1.03 -3.38
CA LYS A 336 20.12 1.00 -3.47
C LYS A 336 20.80 2.18 -2.75
N LEU A 337 20.02 3.20 -2.36
CA LEU A 337 20.48 4.36 -1.60
C LEU A 337 20.51 4.11 -0.09
N VAL A 338 19.78 3.09 0.40
CA VAL A 338 19.68 2.78 1.84
C VAL A 338 21.03 2.53 2.50
N PRO A 339 21.97 1.77 1.91
CA PRO A 339 23.30 1.59 2.51
C PRO A 339 24.06 2.90 2.66
N GLN A 340 23.93 3.85 1.72
CA GLN A 340 24.56 5.17 1.83
C GLN A 340 23.95 5.97 2.98
N LEU A 341 22.62 5.97 3.11
CA LEU A 341 21.93 6.63 4.21
C LEU A 341 22.37 6.09 5.58
N ILE A 342 22.53 4.77 5.69
CA ILE A 342 23.03 4.13 6.91
C ILE A 342 24.48 4.55 7.21
N ALA A 343 25.32 4.66 6.19
CA ALA A 343 26.71 5.14 6.36
C ALA A 343 26.74 6.61 6.85
N ASP A 344 25.83 7.44 6.35
CA ASP A 344 25.77 8.87 6.68
C ASP A 344 25.14 9.14 8.06
N MET A 345 24.08 8.42 8.44
CA MET A 345 23.26 8.74 9.61
C MET A 345 23.17 7.60 10.66
N GLY A 346 23.58 6.38 10.33
CA GLY A 346 23.41 5.22 11.22
C GLY A 346 24.17 5.31 12.55
N ALA A 347 25.25 6.11 12.62
CA ALA A 347 25.97 6.35 13.86
C ALA A 347 25.15 7.19 14.86
N ALA A 348 24.40 8.16 14.39
CA ALA A 348 23.51 8.99 15.21
C ALA A 348 22.14 8.31 15.47
N TYR A 349 21.72 7.48 14.54
CA TYR A 349 20.38 6.84 14.54
C TYR A 349 20.51 5.32 14.32
N PRO A 350 20.82 4.54 15.38
CA PRO A 350 21.08 3.10 15.29
C PRO A 350 19.89 2.28 14.75
N GLU A 351 18.68 2.80 14.82
CA GLU A 351 17.48 2.16 14.28
C GLU A 351 17.56 1.93 12.76
N LEU A 352 18.25 2.79 12.01
CA LEU A 352 18.46 2.59 10.57
C LEU A 352 19.29 1.33 10.31
N VAL A 353 20.36 1.13 11.09
CA VAL A 353 21.23 -0.06 11.00
C VAL A 353 20.44 -1.31 11.38
N LYS A 354 19.70 -1.25 12.50
CA LYS A 354 18.93 -2.38 13.02
C LYS A 354 17.82 -2.82 12.06
N GLN A 355 17.21 -1.87 11.33
CA GLN A 355 16.06 -2.13 10.48
C GLN A 355 16.40 -2.16 8.97
N GLU A 356 17.68 -2.19 8.57
CA GLU A 356 18.10 -2.26 7.16
C GLU A 356 17.42 -3.40 6.39
N GLY A 357 17.35 -4.58 7.04
CA GLY A 357 16.71 -5.78 6.49
C GLY A 357 15.20 -5.61 6.18
N GLN A 358 14.54 -4.61 6.77
CA GLN A 358 13.14 -4.25 6.50
C GLN A 358 13.04 -3.06 5.55
N ILE A 359 13.83 -2.01 5.76
CA ILE A 359 13.79 -0.77 4.97
C ILE A 359 13.99 -1.06 3.48
N THR A 360 15.08 -1.77 3.16
CA THR A 360 15.49 -2.04 1.77
C THR A 360 14.42 -2.78 0.95
N PRO A 361 13.87 -3.93 1.40
CA PRO A 361 12.86 -4.65 0.62
C PRO A 361 11.50 -3.95 0.58
N VAL A 362 11.13 -3.17 1.61
CA VAL A 362 9.89 -2.38 1.59
C VAL A 362 9.97 -1.30 0.52
N ILE A 363 11.04 -0.52 0.48
CA ILE A 363 11.23 0.52 -0.55
C ILE A 363 11.22 -0.12 -1.93
N LYS A 364 11.98 -1.20 -2.13
CA LYS A 364 12.03 -1.90 -3.43
C LYS A 364 10.66 -2.39 -3.88
N SER A 365 9.89 -3.01 -3.00
CA SER A 365 8.56 -3.55 -3.32
C SER A 365 7.55 -2.46 -3.70
N GLU A 366 7.54 -1.34 -2.98
CA GLU A 366 6.67 -0.20 -3.28
C GLU A 366 7.07 0.49 -4.59
N GLU A 367 8.37 0.63 -4.84
CA GLU A 367 8.93 1.20 -6.05
C GLU A 367 8.59 0.34 -7.28
N ASP A 368 8.87 -0.98 -7.23
CA ASP A 368 8.51 -1.95 -8.27
C ASP A 368 6.99 -1.96 -8.55
N GLY A 369 6.19 -1.88 -7.48
CA GLY A 369 4.73 -1.81 -7.57
C GLY A 369 4.25 -0.57 -8.30
N PHE A 370 4.83 0.58 -7.97
CA PHE A 370 4.43 1.86 -8.55
C PHE A 370 4.91 2.03 -10.00
N LEU A 371 6.13 1.62 -10.33
CA LEU A 371 6.67 1.70 -11.68
C LEU A 371 5.82 0.96 -12.72
N ARG A 372 5.19 -0.16 -12.34
CA ARG A 372 4.26 -0.91 -13.22
C ARG A 372 3.03 -0.09 -13.66
N THR A 373 2.59 0.87 -12.84
CA THR A 373 1.41 1.71 -13.10
C THR A 373 1.78 3.11 -13.62
N LEU A 374 2.98 3.57 -13.33
CA LEU A 374 3.45 4.93 -13.59
C LEU A 374 3.51 5.24 -15.09
N ASP A 375 4.13 4.38 -15.87
CA ASP A 375 4.29 4.57 -17.32
C ASP A 375 2.93 4.72 -18.05
N LYS A 376 2.00 3.84 -17.71
CA LYS A 376 0.65 3.86 -18.28
C LYS A 376 -0.16 5.06 -17.79
N GLY A 377 -0.04 5.41 -16.51
CA GLY A 377 -0.73 6.56 -15.92
C GLY A 377 -0.27 7.88 -16.53
N ILE A 378 1.05 8.09 -16.65
CA ILE A 378 1.62 9.28 -17.31
C ILE A 378 1.17 9.37 -18.76
N SER A 379 1.28 8.27 -19.53
CA SER A 379 0.87 8.26 -20.95
C SER A 379 -0.61 8.62 -21.15
N LEU A 380 -1.49 8.14 -20.26
CA LEU A 380 -2.91 8.46 -20.29
C LEU A 380 -3.17 9.93 -19.92
N LEU A 381 -2.47 10.43 -18.89
CA LEU A 381 -2.60 11.82 -18.45
C LEU A 381 -2.09 12.81 -19.52
N ASP A 382 -0.97 12.49 -20.17
CA ASP A 382 -0.45 13.25 -21.30
C ASP A 382 -1.44 13.32 -22.46
N LYS A 383 -2.14 12.22 -22.72
CA LYS A 383 -3.21 12.17 -23.73
C LYS A 383 -4.37 13.08 -23.34
N LEU A 384 -4.84 13.00 -22.09
CA LEU A 384 -5.93 13.85 -21.58
C LEU A 384 -5.55 15.33 -21.66
N MET A 385 -4.34 15.72 -21.29
CA MET A 385 -3.86 17.10 -21.40
C MET A 385 -3.81 17.61 -22.86
N LYS A 386 -3.39 16.74 -23.80
CA LYS A 386 -3.38 17.08 -25.24
C LYS A 386 -4.76 17.22 -25.87
N GLU A 387 -5.72 16.43 -25.41
CA GLU A 387 -7.11 16.40 -25.90
C GLU A 387 -8.00 17.45 -25.22
N ALA A 388 -7.55 18.02 -24.11
CA ALA A 388 -8.31 19.00 -23.34
C ALA A 388 -8.56 20.30 -24.14
N LYS A 389 -9.80 20.78 -24.15
CA LYS A 389 -10.19 22.03 -24.81
C LYS A 389 -9.91 23.29 -23.98
N GLY A 390 -9.30 23.17 -22.82
CA GLY A 390 -8.96 24.22 -21.85
C GLY A 390 -7.85 23.79 -20.92
N LYS A 391 -7.76 24.42 -19.74
CA LYS A 391 -6.77 24.11 -18.71
C LYS A 391 -7.36 23.27 -17.55
N GLU A 392 -8.58 22.79 -17.69
CA GLU A 392 -9.25 21.93 -16.70
C GLU A 392 -9.48 20.53 -17.28
N ILE A 393 -9.08 19.50 -16.52
CA ILE A 393 -9.32 18.09 -16.86
C ILE A 393 -10.57 17.62 -16.11
N SER A 394 -11.44 16.86 -16.82
CA SER A 394 -12.67 16.30 -16.25
C SER A 394 -12.38 15.46 -15.00
N GLY A 395 -13.13 15.69 -13.92
CA GLY A 395 -13.05 14.91 -12.70
C GLY A 395 -13.40 13.43 -12.89
N VAL A 396 -14.22 13.09 -13.89
CA VAL A 396 -14.55 11.70 -14.25
C VAL A 396 -13.33 10.98 -14.85
N ASP A 397 -12.56 11.65 -15.69
CA ASP A 397 -11.35 11.09 -16.29
C ASP A 397 -10.28 10.88 -15.22
N VAL A 398 -10.10 11.84 -14.31
CA VAL A 398 -9.21 11.73 -13.14
C VAL A 398 -9.64 10.61 -12.21
N PHE A 399 -10.95 10.45 -11.98
CA PHE A 399 -11.50 9.32 -11.22
C PHE A 399 -11.18 7.98 -11.89
N THR A 400 -11.30 7.89 -13.20
CA THR A 400 -11.00 6.68 -13.99
C THR A 400 -9.51 6.32 -13.92
N LEU A 401 -8.61 7.32 -13.94
CA LEU A 401 -7.18 7.09 -13.73
C LEU A 401 -6.90 6.43 -12.37
N LYS A 402 -7.59 6.87 -11.31
CA LYS A 402 -7.44 6.30 -9.97
C LYS A 402 -8.10 4.92 -9.85
N ASP A 403 -9.36 4.80 -10.24
CA ASP A 403 -10.18 3.61 -10.00
C ASP A 403 -9.78 2.43 -10.89
N THR A 404 -9.61 2.68 -12.19
CA THR A 404 -9.33 1.63 -13.19
C THR A 404 -7.84 1.34 -13.34
N TYR A 405 -7.00 2.38 -13.27
CA TYR A 405 -5.57 2.24 -13.54
C TYR A 405 -4.70 2.32 -12.28
N GLY A 406 -5.28 2.61 -11.10
CA GLY A 406 -4.56 2.71 -9.84
C GLY A 406 -3.60 3.90 -9.77
N PHE A 407 -3.76 4.92 -10.63
CA PHE A 407 -2.91 6.09 -10.66
C PHE A 407 -3.39 7.11 -9.62
N PRO A 408 -2.58 7.50 -8.64
CA PRO A 408 -3.03 8.27 -7.48
C PRO A 408 -3.55 9.67 -7.85
N LEU A 409 -4.62 10.12 -7.17
CA LEU A 409 -5.22 11.44 -7.41
C LEU A 409 -4.24 12.59 -7.15
N ASP A 410 -3.55 12.55 -6.02
CA ASP A 410 -2.59 13.57 -5.60
C ASP A 410 -1.42 13.71 -6.60
N LEU A 411 -0.95 12.59 -7.15
CA LEU A 411 0.04 12.60 -8.20
C LEU A 411 -0.52 13.14 -9.52
N THR A 412 -1.76 12.80 -9.86
CA THR A 412 -2.46 13.36 -11.01
C THR A 412 -2.56 14.88 -10.89
N GLN A 413 -3.02 15.39 -9.75
CA GLN A 413 -3.13 16.82 -9.48
C GLN A 413 -1.77 17.53 -9.54
N LEU A 414 -0.72 16.93 -8.98
CA LEU A 414 0.64 17.47 -9.05
C LEU A 414 1.14 17.59 -10.49
N ILE A 415 1.00 16.53 -11.31
CA ILE A 415 1.42 16.57 -12.72
C ILE A 415 0.61 17.60 -13.50
N LEU A 416 -0.68 17.69 -13.25
CA LEU A 416 -1.55 18.68 -13.89
C LEU A 416 -1.12 20.10 -13.53
N SER A 417 -0.88 20.40 -12.25
CA SER A 417 -0.45 21.73 -11.80
C SER A 417 0.91 22.15 -12.40
N GLU A 418 1.89 21.25 -12.45
CA GLU A 418 3.20 21.48 -13.08
C GLU A 418 3.08 21.80 -14.58
N ASN A 419 2.05 21.33 -15.25
CA ASN A 419 1.75 21.60 -16.66
C ASN A 419 0.72 22.74 -16.86
N GLY A 420 0.32 23.41 -15.78
CA GLY A 420 -0.63 24.53 -15.80
C GLY A 420 -2.07 24.10 -16.08
N PHE A 421 -2.44 22.87 -15.69
CA PHE A 421 -3.80 22.33 -15.72
C PHE A 421 -4.36 22.21 -14.31
N THR A 422 -5.69 22.16 -14.21
CA THR A 422 -6.44 21.91 -12.99
C THR A 422 -7.39 20.71 -13.17
N THR A 423 -7.92 20.20 -12.06
CA THR A 423 -8.92 19.12 -12.05
C THR A 423 -10.28 19.64 -11.62
N ASN A 424 -11.36 19.17 -12.23
CA ASN A 424 -12.71 19.44 -11.73
C ASN A 424 -13.00 18.52 -10.53
N GLU A 425 -12.76 19.07 -9.32
CA GLU A 425 -12.92 18.33 -8.07
C GLU A 425 -14.38 17.96 -7.76
N GLU A 426 -15.32 18.79 -8.16
CA GLU A 426 -16.75 18.52 -7.95
C GLU A 426 -17.20 17.29 -8.73
N GLU A 427 -16.79 17.17 -10.00
CA GLU A 427 -17.08 15.99 -10.82
C GLU A 427 -16.41 14.73 -10.27
N TYR A 428 -15.16 14.85 -9.80
CA TYR A 428 -14.42 13.75 -9.19
C TYR A 428 -15.14 13.23 -7.93
N ASN A 429 -15.55 14.13 -7.03
CA ASN A 429 -16.26 13.78 -5.80
C ASN A 429 -17.62 13.15 -6.09
N LYS A 430 -18.36 13.64 -7.08
CA LYS A 430 -19.63 13.03 -7.54
C LYS A 430 -19.43 11.60 -8.09
N ALA A 431 -18.34 11.36 -8.82
CA ALA A 431 -18.02 10.04 -9.34
C ALA A 431 -17.68 9.07 -8.19
N LEU A 432 -16.90 9.53 -7.21
CA LEU A 432 -16.54 8.77 -6.01
C LEU A 432 -17.78 8.41 -5.14
N GLU A 433 -18.71 9.36 -4.97
CA GLU A 433 -19.95 9.12 -4.21
C GLU A 433 -20.86 8.12 -4.91
N ARG A 434 -21.01 8.21 -6.22
CA ARG A 434 -21.77 7.22 -7.00
C ARG A 434 -21.25 5.80 -6.84
N GLN A 435 -19.94 5.62 -6.81
CA GLN A 435 -19.33 4.32 -6.58
C GLN A 435 -19.65 3.79 -5.16
N LYS A 436 -19.55 4.66 -4.14
CA LYS A 436 -19.91 4.32 -2.74
C LYS A 436 -21.40 3.98 -2.60
N GLU A 437 -22.27 4.69 -3.29
CA GLU A 437 -23.72 4.44 -3.25
C GLU A 437 -24.11 3.11 -3.93
N MET A 438 -23.48 2.75 -5.06
CA MET A 438 -23.69 1.44 -5.68
C MET A 438 -23.29 0.30 -4.75
N GLY A 439 -22.24 0.47 -3.93
CA GLY A 439 -21.86 -0.48 -2.90
C GLY A 439 -22.85 -0.56 -1.72
N ARG A 440 -23.50 0.55 -1.36
CA ARG A 440 -24.48 0.62 -0.26
C ARG A 440 -25.88 0.09 -0.62
N GLN A 441 -26.31 0.24 -1.85
CA GLN A 441 -27.65 -0.20 -2.30
C GLN A 441 -27.85 -1.71 -2.32
N ALA A 442 -26.77 -2.48 -2.32
CA ALA A 442 -26.82 -3.94 -2.26
C ALA A 442 -27.31 -4.52 -0.91
N ASN A 443 -27.43 -3.71 0.16
CA ASN A 443 -27.69 -4.17 1.53
C ASN A 443 -28.85 -3.45 2.23
N LYS A 444 -29.86 -2.93 1.54
CA LYS A 444 -31.03 -2.33 2.19
C LYS A 444 -31.91 -3.37 2.86
N GLN A 445 -32.07 -3.22 4.19
CA GLN A 445 -33.08 -3.88 5.01
C GLN A 445 -34.17 -2.87 5.40
N GLU A 446 -35.44 -3.28 5.38
CA GLU A 446 -36.52 -2.47 5.93
C GLU A 446 -36.71 -2.89 7.40
N LEU A 447 -36.46 -1.97 8.33
CA LEU A 447 -36.58 -2.17 9.76
C LEU A 447 -37.89 -1.58 10.26
N GLY A 448 -38.67 -2.38 11.01
CA GLY A 448 -39.82 -1.92 11.78
C GLY A 448 -39.41 -1.23 13.09
N ASP A 449 -40.37 -0.64 13.78
CA ASP A 449 -40.17 -0.03 15.11
C ASP A 449 -39.98 -1.09 16.19
N TRP A 450 -39.26 -0.74 17.26
CA TRP A 450 -39.08 -1.60 18.42
C TRP A 450 -40.36 -1.68 19.26
N VAL A 451 -40.76 -2.89 19.63
CA VAL A 451 -41.78 -3.18 20.61
C VAL A 451 -41.07 -3.51 21.91
N GLU A 452 -41.19 -2.67 22.91
CA GLU A 452 -40.60 -2.85 24.25
C GLU A 452 -41.50 -3.73 25.10
N LEU A 453 -40.93 -4.76 25.73
CA LEU A 453 -41.63 -5.68 26.67
C LEU A 453 -41.20 -5.46 28.11
N SER A 454 -39.92 -5.12 28.33
CA SER A 454 -39.37 -4.82 29.66
C SER A 454 -38.16 -3.91 29.55
N GLU A 455 -37.87 -3.17 30.62
CA GLU A 455 -36.63 -2.37 30.75
C GLU A 455 -35.49 -3.21 31.29
N GLY A 456 -34.26 -2.92 30.89
CA GLY A 456 -33.06 -3.59 31.42
C GLY A 456 -31.92 -3.62 30.40
N ASP A 457 -30.77 -4.07 30.89
CA ASP A 457 -29.56 -4.27 30.09
C ASP A 457 -29.38 -5.73 29.73
N THR A 458 -28.61 -6.00 28.69
CA THR A 458 -28.27 -7.36 28.26
C THR A 458 -26.96 -7.83 28.92
N GLU A 459 -27.00 -8.93 29.65
CA GLU A 459 -25.85 -9.63 30.20
C GLU A 459 -25.35 -10.69 29.17
N PHE A 460 -24.11 -10.62 28.73
CA PHE A 460 -23.48 -11.65 27.92
C PHE A 460 -22.79 -12.72 28.80
N VAL A 461 -23.21 -13.97 28.70
CA VAL A 461 -22.67 -15.09 29.48
C VAL A 461 -22.04 -16.19 28.64
N GLY A 462 -21.91 -15.96 27.34
CA GLY A 462 -21.50 -16.97 26.35
C GLY A 462 -20.05 -17.38 26.40
N TYR A 463 -19.22 -16.77 27.26
CA TYR A 463 -17.87 -17.30 27.51
C TYR A 463 -17.88 -18.52 28.40
N ASP A 464 -18.88 -18.64 29.30
CA ASP A 464 -18.94 -19.67 30.35
C ASP A 464 -20.00 -20.73 30.08
N ILE A 465 -21.13 -20.31 29.52
CA ILE A 465 -22.30 -21.21 29.30
C ILE A 465 -22.90 -21.05 27.91
N LEU A 466 -23.36 -22.12 27.33
CA LEU A 466 -23.98 -22.16 25.99
C LEU A 466 -25.51 -22.24 26.03
N THR A 467 -26.10 -22.39 27.23
CA THR A 467 -27.54 -22.43 27.44
C THR A 467 -27.91 -21.67 28.70
N CYS A 468 -28.90 -20.78 28.64
CA CYS A 468 -29.41 -20.06 29.79
C CYS A 468 -30.91 -19.76 29.65
N GLU A 469 -31.58 -19.56 30.80
CA GLU A 469 -32.89 -18.93 30.85
C GLU A 469 -32.76 -17.43 30.64
N THR A 470 -33.70 -16.85 29.88
CA THR A 470 -33.69 -15.42 29.52
C THR A 470 -35.11 -14.88 29.34
N LYS A 471 -35.25 -13.56 29.30
CA LYS A 471 -36.46 -12.87 28.89
C LYS A 471 -36.20 -11.93 27.74
N VAL A 472 -37.20 -11.65 26.94
CA VAL A 472 -37.10 -10.66 25.86
C VAL A 472 -37.29 -9.26 26.44
N LEU A 473 -36.32 -8.37 26.17
CA LEU A 473 -36.44 -6.94 26.49
C LEU A 473 -37.30 -6.23 25.44
N ARG A 474 -36.98 -6.47 24.18
CA ARG A 474 -37.66 -5.85 23.03
C ARG A 474 -37.47 -6.69 21.76
N TYR A 475 -38.36 -6.43 20.78
CA TYR A 475 -38.26 -7.04 19.47
C TYR A 475 -38.75 -6.09 18.38
N ARG A 476 -38.30 -6.32 17.13
CA ARG A 476 -38.84 -5.65 15.93
C ARG A 476 -38.90 -6.60 14.75
N LYS A 477 -39.82 -6.31 13.83
CA LYS A 477 -39.94 -7.01 12.55
C LYS A 477 -38.94 -6.42 11.55
N VAL A 478 -38.30 -7.27 10.76
CA VAL A 478 -37.36 -6.90 9.71
C VAL A 478 -37.74 -7.61 8.42
N ASN A 479 -37.81 -6.88 7.31
CA ASN A 479 -38.01 -7.48 6.00
C ASN A 479 -36.66 -7.50 5.24
N GLN A 480 -36.26 -8.69 4.82
CA GLN A 480 -35.08 -8.91 4.01
C GLN A 480 -35.49 -9.62 2.73
N LYS A 481 -35.31 -8.95 1.59
CA LYS A 481 -35.61 -9.53 0.24
C LYS A 481 -37.02 -10.15 0.16
N GLY A 482 -38.03 -9.53 0.79
CA GLY A 482 -39.41 -9.97 0.78
C GLY A 482 -39.74 -11.09 1.76
N LYS A 483 -38.82 -11.46 2.66
CA LYS A 483 -39.08 -12.38 3.79
C LYS A 483 -39.04 -11.63 5.10
N ASP A 484 -39.97 -11.95 5.97
CA ASP A 484 -40.07 -11.40 7.31
C ASP A 484 -39.22 -12.21 8.30
N PHE A 485 -38.49 -11.51 9.14
CA PHE A 485 -37.70 -11.99 10.26
C PHE A 485 -37.94 -11.12 11.48
N TYR A 486 -37.45 -11.54 12.63
CA TYR A 486 -37.56 -10.77 13.86
C TYR A 486 -36.20 -10.57 14.52
N GLN A 487 -35.92 -9.34 14.89
CA GLN A 487 -34.80 -9.01 15.74
C GLN A 487 -35.24 -8.94 17.19
N VAL A 488 -34.52 -9.64 18.07
CA VAL A 488 -34.86 -9.81 19.48
C VAL A 488 -33.68 -9.46 20.35
N VAL A 489 -33.90 -8.67 21.40
CA VAL A 489 -32.92 -8.33 22.44
C VAL A 489 -33.32 -9.03 23.74
N LEU A 490 -32.35 -9.66 24.41
CA LEU A 490 -32.56 -10.52 25.60
C LEU A 490 -31.98 -9.87 26.85
N THR A 491 -32.52 -10.19 28.04
CA THR A 491 -31.93 -9.78 29.33
C THR A 491 -30.59 -10.47 29.59
N LYS A 492 -30.48 -11.72 29.14
CA LYS A 492 -29.27 -12.55 29.28
C LYS A 492 -29.07 -13.38 28.01
N THR A 493 -27.87 -13.41 27.51
CA THR A 493 -27.60 -14.12 26.24
C THR A 493 -26.32 -14.94 26.29
N PRO A 494 -26.37 -16.22 25.84
CA PRO A 494 -25.19 -17.03 25.61
C PRO A 494 -24.63 -16.84 24.19
N PHE A 495 -25.35 -16.11 23.29
CA PHE A 495 -24.97 -15.91 21.90
C PHE A 495 -23.92 -14.81 21.76
N TYR A 496 -22.80 -15.14 21.17
CA TYR A 496 -21.79 -14.16 20.77
C TYR A 496 -22.31 -13.32 19.60
N ALA A 497 -22.25 -12.01 19.72
CA ALA A 497 -22.61 -11.09 18.65
C ALA A 497 -21.41 -10.79 17.76
N GLU A 498 -21.60 -10.77 16.44
CA GLU A 498 -20.55 -10.50 15.46
C GLU A 498 -19.71 -9.28 15.84
N MET A 499 -18.41 -9.50 16.12
CA MET A 499 -17.45 -8.50 16.52
C MET A 499 -16.02 -9.00 16.34
N GLY A 500 -15.05 -8.08 16.09
CA GLY A 500 -13.62 -8.42 16.03
C GLY A 500 -13.25 -9.42 14.91
N GLY A 501 -14.08 -9.54 13.88
CA GLY A 501 -13.90 -10.50 12.78
C GLY A 501 -14.46 -11.89 13.04
N GLU A 502 -14.95 -12.22 14.24
CA GLU A 502 -15.69 -13.45 14.54
C GLU A 502 -17.17 -13.26 14.21
N ILE A 503 -17.74 -14.21 13.45
CA ILE A 503 -19.18 -14.20 13.11
C ILE A 503 -20.06 -14.46 14.30
N GLY A 504 -21.30 -13.94 14.26
CA GLY A 504 -22.31 -14.16 15.28
C GLY A 504 -22.75 -15.61 15.40
N ASP A 505 -23.20 -15.98 16.60
CA ASP A 505 -23.73 -17.33 16.88
C ASP A 505 -25.10 -17.56 16.28
N THR A 506 -25.36 -18.83 16.06
CA THR A 506 -26.66 -19.36 15.74
C THR A 506 -27.12 -20.35 16.83
N GLY A 507 -28.41 -20.69 16.86
CA GLY A 507 -28.94 -21.62 17.82
C GLY A 507 -30.47 -21.57 17.92
N THR A 508 -31.01 -21.68 19.13
CA THR A 508 -32.45 -21.63 19.37
C THR A 508 -32.82 -20.70 20.53
N LEU A 509 -33.95 -20.02 20.40
CA LEU A 509 -34.59 -19.25 21.45
C LEU A 509 -36.02 -19.80 21.67
N GLY A 510 -36.22 -20.55 22.73
CA GLY A 510 -37.44 -21.37 22.89
C GLY A 510 -37.61 -22.35 21.74
N ASN A 511 -38.71 -22.20 21.00
CA ASN A 511 -39.06 -23.05 19.85
C ASN A 511 -38.57 -22.50 18.51
N VAL A 512 -37.89 -21.35 18.48
CA VAL A 512 -37.53 -20.63 17.24
C VAL A 512 -36.03 -20.69 16.98
N ARG A 513 -35.66 -20.76 15.70
CA ARG A 513 -34.26 -20.73 15.25
C ARG A 513 -33.71 -19.30 15.29
N VAL A 514 -32.55 -19.10 15.94
CA VAL A 514 -31.73 -17.94 15.85
C VAL A 514 -30.77 -18.14 14.66
N LEU A 515 -30.90 -17.30 13.65
CA LEU A 515 -30.15 -17.41 12.38
C LEU A 515 -28.81 -16.67 12.40
N ASP A 516 -28.72 -15.63 13.21
CA ASP A 516 -27.53 -14.79 13.33
C ASP A 516 -27.63 -13.94 14.60
N THR A 517 -26.47 -13.47 15.12
CA THR A 517 -26.42 -12.55 16.25
C THR A 517 -25.47 -11.41 15.93
N LYS A 518 -25.98 -10.18 15.89
CA LYS A 518 -25.21 -8.97 15.54
C LYS A 518 -25.17 -7.98 16.69
N LYS A 519 -24.16 -7.14 16.68
CA LYS A 519 -24.03 -6.05 17.65
C LYS A 519 -24.58 -4.75 17.04
N GLU A 520 -25.65 -4.20 17.62
CA GLU A 520 -26.18 -2.89 17.27
C GLU A 520 -26.09 -1.96 18.50
N ASN A 521 -25.39 -0.83 18.40
CA ASN A 521 -25.21 0.13 19.51
C ASN A 521 -24.76 -0.55 20.82
N ASN A 522 -23.77 -1.44 20.75
CA ASN A 522 -23.26 -2.27 21.83
C ASN A 522 -24.22 -3.33 22.41
N LEU A 523 -25.39 -3.52 21.83
CA LEU A 523 -26.35 -4.53 22.25
C LEU A 523 -26.29 -5.75 21.32
N PRO A 524 -26.29 -7.00 21.85
CA PRO A 524 -26.51 -8.20 21.07
C PRO A 524 -27.96 -8.27 20.57
N VAL A 525 -28.11 -8.32 19.26
CA VAL A 525 -29.41 -8.43 18.57
C VAL A 525 -29.48 -9.77 17.84
N HIS A 526 -30.46 -10.60 18.21
CA HIS A 526 -30.65 -11.95 17.69
C HIS A 526 -31.63 -11.91 16.51
N LEU A 527 -31.23 -12.37 15.34
CA LEU A 527 -32.07 -12.52 14.16
C LEU A 527 -32.80 -13.86 14.22
N CYS A 528 -34.09 -13.82 14.53
CA CYS A 528 -34.95 -15.01 14.62
C CYS A 528 -35.76 -15.24 13.34
N ALA A 529 -35.95 -16.50 12.95
CA ALA A 529 -36.74 -16.86 11.78
C ALA A 529 -38.22 -16.46 11.97
N GLU A 530 -38.71 -16.57 13.19
CA GLU A 530 -40.07 -16.22 13.59
C GLU A 530 -40.05 -15.60 14.99
N LEU A 531 -41.17 -15.06 15.47
CA LEU A 531 -41.30 -14.58 16.84
C LEU A 531 -41.49 -15.75 17.80
N PRO A 532 -40.68 -15.92 18.88
CA PRO A 532 -40.83 -17.02 19.82
C PRO A 532 -42.23 -17.04 20.49
N GLU A 533 -42.80 -18.25 20.66
CA GLU A 533 -44.01 -18.41 21.45
C GLU A 533 -43.72 -18.10 22.92
N GLY A 534 -44.64 -17.44 23.60
CA GLY A 534 -44.50 -17.09 25.03
C GLY A 534 -43.44 -15.99 25.27
N ILE A 535 -43.28 -15.08 24.34
CA ILE A 535 -42.24 -14.01 24.33
C ILE A 535 -42.23 -13.12 25.58
N GLU A 536 -43.37 -13.03 26.31
CA GLU A 536 -43.48 -12.27 27.56
C GLU A 536 -42.99 -13.09 28.79
N GLY A 537 -42.75 -14.38 28.61
CA GLY A 537 -42.29 -15.30 29.65
C GLY A 537 -40.78 -15.52 29.67
N VAL A 538 -40.38 -16.55 30.39
CA VAL A 538 -39.02 -17.06 30.42
C VAL A 538 -38.83 -18.01 29.23
N LEU A 539 -37.82 -17.75 28.44
CA LEU A 539 -37.40 -18.59 27.32
C LEU A 539 -36.04 -19.23 27.62
N VAL A 540 -35.74 -20.33 26.96
CA VAL A 540 -34.40 -20.95 26.99
C VAL A 540 -33.67 -20.57 25.72
N ALA A 541 -32.50 -19.95 25.88
CA ALA A 541 -31.57 -19.58 24.79
C ALA A 541 -30.44 -20.61 24.74
N THR A 542 -30.24 -21.27 23.59
CA THR A 542 -29.21 -22.32 23.41
C THR A 542 -28.43 -22.10 22.14
N VAL A 543 -27.09 -22.02 22.25
CA VAL A 543 -26.16 -21.85 21.13
C VAL A 543 -25.90 -23.20 20.43
N ASP A 544 -25.70 -23.17 19.13
CA ASP A 544 -25.21 -24.31 18.33
C ASP A 544 -23.78 -24.68 18.75
N THR A 545 -23.68 -25.70 19.63
CA THR A 545 -22.41 -26.05 20.28
C THR A 545 -21.32 -26.43 19.31
N ASP A 546 -21.62 -27.29 18.31
CA ASP A 546 -20.62 -27.74 17.33
C ASP A 546 -20.10 -26.59 16.46
N ARG A 547 -21.02 -25.69 16.04
CA ARG A 547 -20.68 -24.51 15.29
C ARG A 547 -19.81 -23.53 16.11
N ARG A 548 -20.16 -23.26 17.36
CA ARG A 548 -19.37 -22.42 18.28
C ARG A 548 -18.00 -23.02 18.53
N GLN A 549 -17.89 -24.34 18.71
CA GLN A 549 -16.61 -25.01 18.90
C GLN A 549 -15.71 -24.87 17.68
N ALA A 550 -16.26 -25.04 16.48
CA ALA A 550 -15.50 -24.86 15.24
C ALA A 550 -15.01 -23.39 15.07
N ILE A 551 -15.88 -22.41 15.40
CA ILE A 551 -15.50 -20.98 15.40
C ILE A 551 -14.37 -20.73 16.42
N ALA A 552 -14.49 -21.24 17.65
CA ALA A 552 -13.48 -21.09 18.69
C ALA A 552 -12.12 -21.73 18.31
N CYS A 553 -12.13 -22.87 17.60
CA CYS A 553 -10.93 -23.50 17.04
C CYS A 553 -10.24 -22.56 16.03
N ASN A 554 -11.00 -22.02 15.07
CA ASN A 554 -10.48 -21.11 14.05
C ASN A 554 -10.01 -19.79 14.66
N HIS A 555 -10.73 -19.25 15.66
CA HIS A 555 -10.34 -18.01 16.33
C HIS A 555 -9.03 -18.18 17.12
N SER A 556 -8.95 -19.22 17.94
CA SER A 556 -7.72 -19.50 18.68
C SER A 556 -6.54 -19.80 17.76
N ALA A 557 -6.79 -20.49 16.64
CA ALA A 557 -5.79 -20.73 15.61
C ALA A 557 -5.31 -19.42 14.93
N THR A 558 -6.18 -18.38 14.84
CA THR A 558 -5.79 -17.07 14.33
C THR A 558 -4.69 -16.44 15.19
N HIS A 559 -4.82 -16.50 16.51
CA HIS A 559 -3.79 -16.03 17.44
C HIS A 559 -2.48 -16.82 17.29
N ILE A 560 -2.55 -18.13 17.21
CA ILE A 560 -1.38 -19.00 17.10
C ILE A 560 -0.65 -18.78 15.76
N ILE A 561 -1.38 -18.66 14.65
CA ILE A 561 -0.75 -18.39 13.35
C ILE A 561 -0.21 -16.96 13.24
N HIS A 562 -0.84 -15.97 13.86
CA HIS A 562 -0.30 -14.62 13.97
C HIS A 562 1.06 -14.63 14.66
N TYR A 563 1.16 -15.28 15.83
CA TYR A 563 2.44 -15.45 16.51
C TYR A 563 3.46 -16.17 15.60
N ALA A 564 3.09 -17.27 14.96
CA ALA A 564 4.00 -18.04 14.10
C ALA A 564 4.51 -17.21 12.89
N LEU A 565 3.64 -16.44 12.26
CA LEU A 565 4.01 -15.53 11.17
C LEU A 565 5.00 -14.45 11.63
N ARG A 566 4.81 -13.90 12.83
CA ARG A 566 5.77 -12.93 13.41
C ARG A 566 7.15 -13.54 13.64
N GLN A 567 7.22 -14.79 14.09
CA GLN A 567 8.48 -15.50 14.29
C GLN A 567 9.21 -15.78 12.96
N VAL A 568 8.47 -16.10 11.90
CA VAL A 568 9.05 -16.49 10.59
C VAL A 568 9.33 -15.27 9.70
N LEU A 569 8.44 -14.27 9.70
CA LEU A 569 8.51 -13.13 8.77
C LEU A 569 9.08 -11.86 9.44
N GLY A 570 9.01 -11.78 10.77
CA GLY A 570 9.48 -10.64 11.55
C GLY A 570 8.38 -9.88 12.32
N GLU A 571 8.80 -9.04 13.25
CA GLU A 571 7.92 -8.30 14.18
C GLU A 571 6.98 -7.30 13.51
N HIS A 572 7.23 -6.91 12.26
CA HIS A 572 6.38 -6.02 11.46
C HIS A 572 5.04 -6.64 11.05
N VAL A 573 4.87 -7.96 11.23
CA VAL A 573 3.60 -8.64 10.97
C VAL A 573 2.59 -8.22 12.03
N GLU A 574 1.60 -7.44 11.62
CA GLU A 574 0.48 -6.97 12.44
C GLU A 574 -0.83 -7.32 11.76
N GLN A 575 -1.85 -7.65 12.52
CA GLN A 575 -3.19 -7.87 11.99
C GLN A 575 -3.75 -6.59 11.38
N LYS A 576 -4.22 -6.68 10.13
CA LYS A 576 -4.94 -5.62 9.41
C LYS A 576 -6.40 -5.94 9.18
N GLY A 577 -6.80 -7.18 9.42
CA GLY A 577 -8.16 -7.67 9.40
C GLY A 577 -8.21 -9.16 9.70
N SER A 578 -9.35 -9.62 10.17
CA SER A 578 -9.62 -11.05 10.35
C SER A 578 -11.08 -11.36 9.99
N TYR A 579 -11.34 -12.59 9.63
CA TYR A 579 -12.71 -13.10 9.46
C TYR A 579 -12.73 -14.57 9.84
N VAL A 580 -13.45 -14.89 10.91
CA VAL A 580 -13.46 -16.20 11.52
C VAL A 580 -14.86 -16.79 11.43
N THR A 581 -14.98 -17.95 10.79
CA THR A 581 -16.21 -18.71 10.60
C THR A 581 -16.08 -20.12 11.19
N ALA A 582 -17.12 -20.90 11.12
CA ALA A 582 -17.05 -22.33 11.49
C ALA A 582 -16.20 -23.15 10.49
N ASP A 583 -16.14 -22.73 9.22
CA ASP A 583 -15.47 -23.47 8.15
C ASP A 583 -13.99 -23.10 7.99
N SER A 584 -13.62 -21.83 8.26
CA SER A 584 -12.27 -21.32 8.01
C SER A 584 -11.96 -20.05 8.81
N LEU A 585 -10.70 -19.75 8.90
CA LEU A 585 -10.18 -18.46 9.32
C LEU A 585 -9.52 -17.74 8.13
N ARG A 586 -9.65 -16.41 8.11
CA ARG A 586 -8.96 -15.50 7.21
C ARG A 586 -8.21 -14.48 8.04
N PHE A 587 -6.94 -14.31 7.74
CA PHE A 587 -6.06 -13.40 8.46
C PHE A 587 -5.32 -12.48 7.48
N ASP A 588 -5.59 -11.20 7.57
CA ASP A 588 -4.96 -10.15 6.77
C ASP A 588 -3.88 -9.47 7.62
N PHE A 589 -2.66 -9.39 7.12
CA PHE A 589 -1.52 -8.90 7.89
C PHE A 589 -0.57 -8.05 7.06
N SER A 590 0.17 -7.17 7.74
CA SER A 590 1.20 -6.35 7.12
C SER A 590 2.40 -7.19 6.72
N HIS A 591 2.68 -7.24 5.40
CA HIS A 591 3.92 -7.80 4.87
C HIS A 591 4.15 -7.29 3.44
N PHE A 592 5.38 -6.92 3.13
CA PHE A 592 5.74 -6.15 1.94
C PHE A 592 5.97 -6.99 0.68
N GLN A 593 6.11 -8.32 0.80
CA GLN A 593 6.35 -9.21 -0.33
C GLN A 593 5.48 -10.47 -0.25
N LYS A 594 5.47 -11.26 -1.33
CA LYS A 594 4.80 -12.57 -1.33
C LYS A 594 5.47 -13.50 -0.34
N VAL A 595 4.69 -14.16 0.52
CA VAL A 595 5.20 -15.18 1.42
C VAL A 595 5.55 -16.43 0.62
N THR A 596 6.75 -16.95 0.80
CA THR A 596 7.19 -18.13 0.05
C THR A 596 6.52 -19.40 0.57
N PRO A 597 6.42 -20.46 -0.26
CA PRO A 597 5.89 -21.75 0.21
C PRO A 597 6.65 -22.33 1.39
N GLU A 598 7.95 -22.08 1.47
CA GLU A 598 8.83 -22.53 2.57
C GLU A 598 8.48 -21.80 3.85
N GLN A 599 8.33 -20.47 3.80
CA GLN A 599 7.93 -19.62 4.94
C GLN A 599 6.52 -19.98 5.44
N LEU A 600 5.56 -20.21 4.52
CA LEU A 600 4.22 -20.66 4.91
C LEU A 600 4.25 -22.00 5.61
N ARG A 601 5.06 -22.94 5.11
CA ARG A 601 5.25 -24.26 5.72
C ARG A 601 5.90 -24.14 7.09
N GLU A 602 6.89 -23.28 7.25
CA GLU A 602 7.57 -23.06 8.52
C GLU A 602 6.59 -22.48 9.56
N ALA A 603 5.79 -21.47 9.19
CA ALA A 603 4.76 -20.89 10.05
C ALA A 603 3.68 -21.94 10.42
N GLU A 604 3.22 -22.75 9.48
CA GLU A 604 2.27 -23.82 9.72
C GLU A 604 2.84 -24.90 10.67
N ILE A 605 4.10 -25.29 10.50
CA ILE A 605 4.80 -26.25 11.37
C ILE A 605 4.90 -25.67 12.79
N LEU A 606 5.28 -24.40 12.93
CA LEU A 606 5.42 -23.74 14.22
C LEU A 606 4.05 -23.63 14.92
N ALA A 607 3.02 -23.20 14.21
CA ALA A 607 1.65 -23.14 14.73
C ALA A 607 1.16 -24.50 15.21
N ASN A 608 1.32 -25.55 14.41
CA ASN A 608 0.95 -26.92 14.80
C ASN A 608 1.81 -27.49 15.94
N LYS A 609 3.06 -27.04 16.12
CA LYS A 609 3.89 -27.39 17.27
C LYS A 609 3.29 -26.82 18.55
N ILE A 610 2.81 -25.57 18.55
CA ILE A 610 2.15 -24.94 19.70
C ILE A 610 0.80 -25.62 19.99
N ILE A 611 0.02 -25.92 18.95
CA ILE A 611 -1.24 -26.64 19.09
C ILE A 611 -1.05 -27.97 19.82
N ARG A 612 -0.04 -28.75 19.43
CA ARG A 612 0.26 -30.06 20.06
C ARG A 612 0.80 -29.99 21.49
N GLN A 613 1.21 -28.81 21.97
CA GLN A 613 1.61 -28.63 23.36
C GLN A 613 0.42 -28.65 24.32
N ASP A 614 -0.81 -28.54 23.80
CA ASP A 614 -2.06 -28.50 24.57
C ASP A 614 -2.05 -27.47 25.70
N LEU A 615 -1.58 -26.23 25.35
CA LEU A 615 -1.48 -25.14 26.31
C LEU A 615 -2.87 -24.67 26.73
N ALA A 616 -3.10 -24.60 28.04
CA ALA A 616 -4.35 -24.09 28.59
C ALA A 616 -4.58 -22.62 28.24
N LEU A 617 -5.83 -22.23 28.08
CA LEU A 617 -6.21 -20.82 27.97
C LEU A 617 -5.94 -20.10 29.30
N GLU A 618 -5.11 -19.08 29.28
CA GLU A 618 -4.99 -18.11 30.35
C GLU A 618 -5.79 -16.85 29.95
N GLU A 619 -6.85 -16.57 30.68
CA GLU A 619 -7.79 -15.47 30.40
C GLU A 619 -7.82 -14.49 31.56
N SER A 620 -7.65 -13.18 31.25
CA SER A 620 -7.94 -12.11 32.18
C SER A 620 -9.01 -11.18 31.56
N ARG A 621 -10.17 -11.10 32.19
CA ARG A 621 -11.35 -10.36 31.65
C ARG A 621 -11.33 -8.89 31.95
N HIS A 622 -10.58 -8.49 32.99
CA HIS A 622 -10.49 -7.12 33.47
C HIS A 622 -9.02 -6.81 33.76
N THR A 623 -8.33 -6.22 32.79
CA THR A 623 -6.93 -5.84 32.93
C THR A 623 -6.78 -4.40 32.48
N PRO A 624 -6.16 -3.51 33.30
CA PRO A 624 -5.82 -2.17 32.85
C PRO A 624 -4.95 -2.24 31.59
N ILE A 625 -5.22 -1.38 30.62
CA ILE A 625 -4.58 -1.44 29.30
C ILE A 625 -3.05 -1.35 29.39
N GLU A 626 -2.52 -0.58 30.33
CA GLU A 626 -1.07 -0.43 30.56
C GLU A 626 -0.44 -1.72 31.12
N GLU A 627 -1.15 -2.43 32.00
CA GLU A 627 -0.71 -3.72 32.50
C GLU A 627 -0.73 -4.78 31.38
N ALA A 628 -1.76 -4.78 30.55
CA ALA A 628 -1.86 -5.66 29.40
C ALA A 628 -0.70 -5.43 28.39
N LYS A 629 -0.34 -4.18 28.13
CA LYS A 629 0.84 -3.83 27.31
C LYS A 629 2.15 -4.30 27.97
N ALA A 630 2.29 -4.15 29.27
CA ALA A 630 3.45 -4.62 30.01
C ALA A 630 3.61 -6.15 29.98
N MET A 631 2.49 -6.90 29.88
CA MET A 631 2.49 -8.35 29.64
C MET A 631 2.88 -8.73 28.19
N GLY A 632 3.10 -7.76 27.32
CA GLY A 632 3.40 -7.98 25.91
C GLY A 632 2.16 -8.30 25.06
N ALA A 633 0.95 -7.96 25.54
CA ALA A 633 -0.27 -8.17 24.79
C ALA A 633 -0.31 -7.32 23.52
N MET A 634 -0.56 -7.96 22.38
CA MET A 634 -0.74 -7.27 21.11
C MET A 634 -2.12 -6.65 21.03
N ALA A 635 -2.16 -5.35 20.77
CA ALA A 635 -3.39 -4.60 20.51
C ALA A 635 -3.59 -4.46 19.00
N LEU A 636 -4.83 -4.58 18.52
CA LEU A 636 -5.16 -4.36 17.12
C LEU A 636 -4.97 -2.88 16.76
N PHE A 637 -4.28 -2.59 15.69
CA PHE A 637 -4.05 -1.23 15.23
C PHE A 637 -5.36 -0.56 14.80
N GLY A 638 -5.69 0.57 15.43
CA GLY A 638 -6.85 1.40 15.08
C GLY A 638 -8.14 1.10 15.82
N GLU A 639 -8.18 0.13 16.71
CA GLU A 639 -9.30 -0.05 17.65
C GLU A 639 -9.13 0.85 18.88
N LYS A 640 -10.23 1.48 19.29
CA LYS A 640 -10.28 2.24 20.56
C LYS A 640 -10.62 1.27 21.67
N TYR A 641 -9.63 0.90 22.45
CA TYR A 641 -9.82 0.13 23.66
C TYR A 641 -10.26 1.04 24.82
N GLY A 642 -11.08 0.52 25.71
CA GLY A 642 -11.36 1.17 26.99
C GLY A 642 -10.16 1.06 27.94
N ASP A 643 -10.28 1.68 29.12
CA ASP A 643 -9.25 1.60 30.16
C ASP A 643 -9.06 0.17 30.70
N ASP A 644 -10.08 -0.69 30.51
CA ASP A 644 -10.16 -2.09 30.95
C ASP A 644 -10.36 -3.01 29.74
N VAL A 645 -9.47 -4.00 29.59
CA VAL A 645 -9.41 -4.89 28.42
C VAL A 645 -9.36 -6.37 28.79
N ARG A 646 -9.83 -7.23 27.87
CA ARG A 646 -9.70 -8.69 28.01
C ARG A 646 -8.42 -9.17 27.31
N VAL A 647 -7.58 -9.90 28.07
CA VAL A 647 -6.33 -10.50 27.59
C VAL A 647 -6.51 -12.00 27.44
N ILE A 648 -6.13 -12.52 26.28
CA ILE A 648 -6.11 -13.95 25.92
C ILE A 648 -4.65 -14.39 25.73
N LYS A 649 -4.25 -15.45 26.43
CA LYS A 649 -2.89 -15.99 26.33
C LYS A 649 -2.90 -17.49 26.13
N PHE A 650 -2.14 -17.94 25.14
CA PHE A 650 -1.79 -19.34 24.86
C PHE A 650 -0.25 -19.46 24.81
N GLY A 651 0.35 -19.66 25.97
CA GLY A 651 1.80 -19.71 26.09
C GLY A 651 2.48 -18.45 25.55
N PRO A 652 3.18 -18.51 24.39
CA PRO A 652 3.88 -17.35 23.85
C PRO A 652 2.98 -16.34 23.09
N SER A 653 1.74 -16.71 22.76
CA SER A 653 0.78 -15.81 22.10
C SER A 653 -0.04 -15.08 23.15
N VAL A 654 0.03 -13.74 23.17
CA VAL A 654 -0.69 -12.87 24.10
C VAL A 654 -1.36 -11.75 23.31
N GLU A 655 -2.69 -11.65 23.34
CA GLU A 655 -3.44 -10.68 22.54
C GLU A 655 -4.63 -10.08 23.30
N LEU A 656 -5.00 -8.85 22.96
CA LEU A 656 -6.27 -8.23 23.39
C LEU A 656 -7.40 -8.79 22.50
N CYS A 657 -8.31 -9.54 23.07
CA CYS A 657 -9.37 -10.17 22.28
C CYS A 657 -10.68 -10.37 23.03
N GLY A 658 -11.80 -9.95 22.40
CA GLY A 658 -13.17 -10.16 22.90
C GLY A 658 -13.85 -11.41 22.35
N GLY A 659 -13.19 -12.24 21.53
CA GLY A 659 -13.80 -13.41 20.88
C GLY A 659 -13.89 -14.68 21.72
N CYS A 660 -14.45 -15.72 21.13
CA CYS A 660 -14.61 -17.03 21.76
C CYS A 660 -13.40 -17.92 21.47
N HIS A 661 -12.86 -18.56 22.51
CA HIS A 661 -11.66 -19.37 22.43
C HIS A 661 -11.83 -20.78 22.98
N VAL A 662 -10.97 -21.69 22.51
CA VAL A 662 -10.90 -23.07 23.07
C VAL A 662 -10.28 -23.07 24.46
N ALA A 663 -10.62 -24.06 25.29
CA ALA A 663 -10.04 -24.19 26.62
C ALA A 663 -8.55 -24.56 26.63
N SER A 664 -8.05 -25.19 25.57
CA SER A 664 -6.63 -25.48 25.34
C SER A 664 -6.31 -25.57 23.87
N THR A 665 -5.06 -25.32 23.48
CA THR A 665 -4.61 -25.33 22.07
C THR A 665 -4.80 -26.71 21.42
N GLY A 666 -4.72 -27.80 22.16
CA GLY A 666 -4.96 -29.16 21.64
C GLY A 666 -6.36 -29.38 21.05
N LYS A 667 -7.35 -28.60 21.51
CA LYS A 667 -8.73 -28.65 20.97
C LYS A 667 -8.85 -28.11 19.54
N ILE A 668 -7.86 -27.35 19.05
CA ILE A 668 -7.78 -26.86 17.67
C ILE A 668 -7.57 -28.05 16.70
N GLY A 669 -6.97 -29.15 17.14
CA GLY A 669 -6.61 -30.28 16.29
C GLY A 669 -5.42 -30.00 15.39
N ALA A 670 -5.65 -29.77 14.10
CA ALA A 670 -4.62 -29.38 13.15
C ALA A 670 -4.98 -28.06 12.48
N LEU A 671 -3.98 -27.23 12.18
CA LEU A 671 -4.12 -26.04 11.33
C LEU A 671 -3.51 -26.34 9.96
N ARG A 672 -4.20 -25.96 8.88
CA ARG A 672 -3.71 -26.05 7.51
C ARG A 672 -3.94 -24.74 6.78
N ILE A 673 -2.87 -24.15 6.24
CA ILE A 673 -2.94 -22.97 5.36
C ILE A 673 -3.40 -23.46 3.98
N VAL A 674 -4.51 -22.91 3.50
CA VAL A 674 -5.11 -23.26 2.20
C VAL A 674 -4.62 -22.36 1.10
N MET A 675 -4.51 -21.06 1.39
CA MET A 675 -4.20 -20.04 0.39
C MET A 675 -3.42 -18.86 1.00
N GLU A 676 -2.55 -18.24 0.16
CA GLU A 676 -1.91 -16.96 0.45
C GLU A 676 -2.07 -16.05 -0.76
N THR A 677 -2.54 -14.81 -0.52
CA THR A 677 -2.81 -13.83 -1.57
C THR A 677 -2.46 -12.41 -1.14
N SER A 678 -2.38 -11.49 -2.11
CA SER A 678 -2.30 -10.05 -1.83
C SER A 678 -3.69 -9.44 -1.79
N VAL A 679 -3.97 -8.64 -0.77
CA VAL A 679 -5.22 -7.86 -0.64
C VAL A 679 -5.01 -6.43 -1.11
N ALA A 680 -3.92 -5.84 -0.68
CA ALA A 680 -3.49 -4.49 -1.03
C ALA A 680 -1.96 -4.42 -0.98
N ALA A 681 -1.38 -3.31 -1.44
CA ALA A 681 0.05 -3.09 -1.30
C ALA A 681 0.43 -3.11 0.20
N GLY A 682 1.42 -3.95 0.55
CA GLY A 682 1.86 -4.15 1.92
C GLY A 682 0.91 -4.96 2.81
N ILE A 683 -0.18 -5.53 2.26
CA ILE A 683 -1.11 -6.38 3.01
C ILE A 683 -1.26 -7.73 2.32
N ARG A 684 -0.91 -8.78 3.06
CA ARG A 684 -1.06 -10.18 2.65
C ARG A 684 -2.23 -10.80 3.39
N ARG A 685 -2.83 -11.79 2.78
CA ARG A 685 -3.93 -12.60 3.33
C ARG A 685 -3.54 -14.05 3.33
N ILE A 686 -3.76 -14.73 4.43
CA ILE A 686 -3.83 -16.19 4.47
C ILE A 686 -5.26 -16.64 4.79
N GLU A 687 -5.64 -17.77 4.22
CA GLU A 687 -6.82 -18.52 4.59
C GLU A 687 -6.37 -19.88 5.12
N ALA A 688 -6.93 -20.31 6.23
CA ALA A 688 -6.59 -21.57 6.86
C ALA A 688 -7.84 -22.24 7.43
N VAL A 689 -7.72 -23.54 7.67
CA VAL A 689 -8.77 -24.38 8.24
C VAL A 689 -8.23 -25.14 9.43
N THR A 690 -9.12 -25.51 10.37
CA THR A 690 -8.77 -26.27 11.58
C THR A 690 -9.71 -27.44 11.79
N ALA A 691 -9.43 -28.29 12.79
CA ALA A 691 -10.29 -29.40 13.24
C ALA A 691 -10.78 -30.25 12.06
N GLU A 692 -12.08 -30.55 12.02
CA GLU A 692 -12.72 -31.39 11.00
C GLU A 692 -12.46 -30.90 9.56
N LYS A 693 -12.41 -29.57 9.35
CA LYS A 693 -12.13 -29.02 8.02
C LYS A 693 -10.69 -29.28 7.56
N ALA A 694 -9.76 -29.35 8.47
CA ALA A 694 -8.39 -29.77 8.17
C ALA A 694 -8.33 -31.28 7.82
N ASP A 695 -9.11 -32.12 8.49
CA ASP A 695 -9.22 -33.53 8.18
C ASP A 695 -9.92 -33.77 6.84
N GLU A 696 -11.04 -33.08 6.55
CA GLU A 696 -11.69 -33.09 5.23
C GLU A 696 -10.72 -32.74 4.10
N LEU A 697 -9.92 -31.69 4.27
CA LEU A 697 -8.91 -31.28 3.30
C LEU A 697 -7.86 -32.39 3.09
N TYR A 698 -7.39 -32.99 4.18
CA TYR A 698 -6.42 -34.10 4.12
C TYR A 698 -7.00 -35.31 3.38
N TYR A 699 -8.21 -35.77 3.72
CA TYR A 699 -8.84 -36.91 3.05
C TYR A 699 -9.07 -36.64 1.57
N LYS A 700 -9.53 -35.43 1.21
CA LYS A 700 -9.68 -35.04 -0.22
C LYS A 700 -8.37 -35.12 -1.00
N GLN A 701 -7.24 -34.72 -0.39
CA GLN A 701 -5.92 -34.84 -1.01
C GLN A 701 -5.50 -36.30 -1.14
N VAL A 702 -5.70 -37.13 -0.11
CA VAL A 702 -5.40 -38.56 -0.10
C VAL A 702 -6.22 -39.28 -1.16
N ASP A 703 -7.52 -39.02 -1.25
CA ASP A 703 -8.41 -39.60 -2.25
C ASP A 703 -8.00 -39.23 -3.67
N THR A 704 -7.63 -37.96 -3.89
CA THR A 704 -7.09 -37.50 -5.18
C THR A 704 -5.82 -38.25 -5.56
N LEU A 705 -4.88 -38.43 -4.64
CA LEU A 705 -3.66 -39.19 -4.86
C LEU A 705 -3.93 -40.67 -5.13
N ASN A 706 -4.86 -41.27 -4.38
CA ASN A 706 -5.27 -42.66 -4.58
C ASN A 706 -5.92 -42.88 -5.95
N ASN A 707 -6.80 -41.96 -6.36
CA ASN A 707 -7.42 -41.98 -7.69
C ASN A 707 -6.36 -41.88 -8.80
N LEU A 708 -5.41 -40.95 -8.66
CA LEU A 708 -4.29 -40.82 -9.60
C LEU A 708 -3.45 -42.09 -9.64
N ARG A 709 -3.12 -42.71 -8.50
CA ARG A 709 -2.41 -43.97 -8.42
C ARG A 709 -3.16 -45.09 -9.14
N GLY A 710 -4.50 -45.18 -8.97
CA GLY A 710 -5.35 -46.11 -9.65
C GLY A 710 -5.27 -45.99 -11.17
N MET A 711 -5.21 -44.78 -11.73
CA MET A 711 -5.05 -44.51 -13.15
C MET A 711 -3.72 -45.03 -13.69
N PHE A 712 -2.68 -45.12 -12.85
CA PHE A 712 -1.33 -45.60 -13.21
C PHE A 712 -1.01 -46.99 -12.61
N ASN A 713 -1.99 -47.88 -12.52
CA ASN A 713 -1.83 -49.25 -12.05
C ASN A 713 -1.18 -49.39 -10.66
N ASN A 714 -1.50 -48.43 -9.76
CA ASN A 714 -0.92 -48.33 -8.42
C ASN A 714 0.62 -48.29 -8.40
N ALA A 715 1.21 -47.59 -9.37
CA ALA A 715 2.66 -47.45 -9.46
C ALA A 715 3.26 -46.93 -8.15
N PRO A 716 4.32 -47.55 -7.60
CA PRO A 716 4.98 -47.06 -6.37
C PRO A 716 5.56 -45.66 -6.55
N ASP A 717 6.12 -45.34 -7.71
CA ASP A 717 6.58 -44.03 -8.12
C ASP A 717 5.55 -43.42 -9.09
N LEU A 718 4.52 -42.77 -8.54
CA LEU A 718 3.48 -42.11 -9.31
C LEU A 718 4.04 -41.00 -10.19
N ALA A 719 4.98 -40.19 -9.68
CA ALA A 719 5.55 -39.08 -10.40
C ALA A 719 6.37 -39.56 -11.62
N GLY A 720 7.13 -40.65 -11.48
CA GLY A 720 7.84 -41.32 -12.57
C GLY A 720 6.89 -41.88 -13.61
N ALA A 721 5.80 -42.52 -13.18
CA ALA A 721 4.79 -43.06 -14.10
C ALA A 721 4.09 -41.95 -14.94
N ILE A 722 3.72 -40.83 -14.30
CA ILE A 722 3.15 -39.67 -15.00
C ILE A 722 4.16 -39.09 -16.01
N ARG A 723 5.41 -38.92 -15.62
CA ARG A 723 6.45 -38.36 -16.48
C ARG A 723 6.64 -39.25 -17.72
N LYS A 724 6.72 -40.57 -17.51
CA LYS A 724 6.83 -41.55 -18.58
C LYS A 724 5.65 -41.48 -19.56
N ALA A 725 4.41 -41.36 -19.04
CA ALA A 725 3.23 -41.23 -19.89
C ALA A 725 3.21 -39.92 -20.70
N ILE A 726 3.73 -38.82 -20.15
CA ILE A 726 3.88 -37.54 -20.87
C ILE A 726 4.92 -37.68 -22.00
N GLU A 727 6.06 -38.33 -21.71
CA GLU A 727 7.14 -38.58 -22.69
C GLU A 727 6.64 -39.49 -23.82
N GLU A 728 5.99 -40.61 -23.48
CA GLU A 728 5.38 -41.53 -24.46
C GLU A 728 4.34 -40.83 -25.35
N ASN A 729 3.51 -39.96 -24.78
CA ASN A 729 2.52 -39.17 -25.53
C ASN A 729 3.20 -38.20 -26.52
N ALA A 730 4.30 -37.58 -26.11
CA ALA A 730 5.09 -36.69 -26.97
C ALA A 730 5.72 -37.44 -28.12
N ASP A 731 6.29 -38.63 -27.85
CA ASP A 731 6.87 -39.49 -28.87
C ASP A 731 5.83 -40.03 -29.87
N LEU A 732 4.66 -40.45 -29.36
CA LEU A 732 3.55 -40.88 -30.21
C LEU A 732 3.06 -39.76 -31.12
N LYS A 733 2.93 -38.55 -30.63
CA LYS A 733 2.58 -37.37 -31.44
C LYS A 733 3.58 -37.12 -32.54
N LYS A 734 4.89 -37.22 -32.24
CA LYS A 734 5.96 -37.06 -33.22
C LYS A 734 5.93 -38.15 -34.28
N GLN A 735 5.65 -39.43 -33.87
CA GLN A 735 5.48 -40.53 -34.82
C GLN A 735 4.26 -40.32 -35.75
N ILE A 736 3.13 -39.87 -35.17
CA ILE A 736 1.92 -39.55 -35.94
C ILE A 736 2.22 -38.46 -36.96
N GLU A 737 2.91 -37.37 -36.56
CA GLU A 737 3.34 -36.28 -37.44
C GLU A 737 4.25 -36.85 -38.59
N GLY A 738 5.19 -37.75 -38.25
CA GLY A 738 6.03 -38.42 -39.23
C GLY A 738 5.21 -39.24 -40.25
N PHE A 739 4.32 -40.11 -39.75
CA PHE A 739 3.43 -40.89 -40.64
C PHE A 739 2.51 -40.04 -41.51
N MET A 740 2.00 -38.93 -40.93
CA MET A 740 1.20 -37.98 -41.71
C MET A 740 2.02 -37.31 -42.79
N ALA A 741 3.26 -36.91 -42.49
CA ALA A 741 4.17 -36.32 -43.49
C ALA A 741 4.51 -37.31 -44.62
N GLU A 742 4.79 -38.57 -44.29
CA GLU A 742 5.01 -39.63 -45.30
C GLU A 742 3.76 -39.85 -46.15
N LYS A 743 2.58 -39.94 -45.54
CA LYS A 743 1.30 -40.10 -46.24
C LYS A 743 1.06 -38.95 -47.21
N ILE A 744 1.30 -37.71 -46.76
CA ILE A 744 1.13 -36.53 -47.59
C ILE A 744 2.15 -36.52 -48.74
N ALA A 745 3.41 -36.89 -48.50
CA ALA A 745 4.44 -36.93 -49.51
C ALA A 745 4.08 -37.95 -50.62
N ARG A 746 3.62 -39.15 -50.22
CA ARG A 746 3.16 -40.19 -51.16
C ARG A 746 1.94 -39.75 -51.98
N TYR A 747 0.99 -39.10 -51.28
CA TYR A 747 -0.19 -38.54 -51.95
C TYR A 747 0.19 -37.45 -52.98
N CYS A 748 1.15 -36.60 -52.66
CA CYS A 748 1.70 -35.64 -53.62
C CYS A 748 2.34 -36.33 -54.87
N ASP A 749 3.09 -37.41 -54.66
CA ASP A 749 3.68 -38.17 -55.81
C ASP A 749 2.61 -38.79 -56.70
N GLU A 750 1.54 -39.33 -56.11
CA GLU A 750 0.38 -39.84 -56.86
C GLU A 750 -0.34 -38.74 -57.66
N LEU A 751 -0.48 -37.54 -57.05
CA LEU A 751 -1.08 -36.38 -57.72
C LEU A 751 -0.23 -35.90 -58.88
N LEU A 752 1.08 -35.91 -58.73
CA LEU A 752 2.04 -35.52 -59.80
C LEU A 752 2.03 -36.50 -60.95
N ALA A 753 1.94 -37.77 -60.64
CA ALA A 753 1.85 -38.82 -61.68
C ALA A 753 0.56 -38.72 -62.55
N LYS A 754 -0.47 -38.10 -62.02
CA LYS A 754 -1.76 -37.82 -62.71
C LYS A 754 -1.81 -36.44 -63.39
N SER A 755 -0.72 -35.63 -63.31
CA SER A 755 -0.68 -34.33 -63.98
C SER A 755 -0.78 -34.48 -65.51
N VAL A 756 -1.49 -33.58 -66.15
CA VAL A 756 -1.63 -33.48 -67.57
C VAL A 756 -1.08 -32.11 -68.05
N ASP A 757 -0.51 -32.14 -69.24
CA ASP A 757 -0.11 -30.90 -69.90
C ASP A 757 -1.37 -30.17 -70.39
N TYR A 758 -1.53 -28.92 -69.83
CA TYR A 758 -2.61 -28.02 -70.19
C TYR A 758 -2.05 -26.68 -70.64
N ASN A 759 -1.89 -26.47 -71.95
CA ASN A 759 -1.31 -25.28 -72.51
C ASN A 759 0.09 -24.93 -72.00
N GLY A 760 0.94 -25.90 -71.77
CA GLY A 760 2.28 -25.75 -71.26
C GLY A 760 2.36 -25.61 -69.72
N ILE A 761 1.28 -25.90 -69.00
CA ILE A 761 1.18 -25.91 -67.52
C ILE A 761 0.95 -27.36 -67.08
N SER A 762 1.75 -27.90 -66.18
CA SER A 762 1.49 -29.19 -65.54
C SER A 762 0.30 -29.07 -64.61
N LEU A 763 -0.88 -29.42 -65.10
CA LEU A 763 -2.15 -29.27 -64.37
C LEU A 763 -2.46 -30.52 -63.53
N ILE A 764 -2.68 -30.34 -62.25
CA ILE A 764 -3.13 -31.36 -61.30
C ILE A 764 -4.60 -31.06 -60.97
N ARG A 765 -5.47 -32.05 -61.29
CA ARG A 765 -6.89 -31.97 -60.94
C ARG A 765 -7.20 -32.82 -59.70
N LEU A 766 -7.97 -32.29 -58.79
CA LEU A 766 -8.50 -32.97 -57.61
C LEU A 766 -10.00 -32.90 -57.59
N GLU A 767 -10.66 -34.07 -57.64
CA GLU A 767 -12.12 -34.15 -57.65
C GLU A 767 -12.57 -35.28 -56.69
N GLY A 768 -13.80 -35.19 -56.17
CA GLY A 768 -14.41 -36.21 -55.31
C GLY A 768 -14.14 -36.00 -53.80
N GLU A 769 -14.17 -37.12 -53.07
CA GLU A 769 -13.90 -37.10 -51.61
C GLU A 769 -12.42 -36.94 -51.36
N ALA A 770 -12.06 -35.99 -50.49
CA ALA A 770 -10.67 -35.78 -50.10
C ALA A 770 -10.60 -35.22 -48.68
N ASP A 771 -9.53 -35.62 -47.94
CA ASP A 771 -9.24 -35.08 -46.63
C ASP A 771 -8.72 -33.62 -46.74
N HIS A 772 -9.52 -32.69 -46.33
CA HIS A 772 -9.22 -31.26 -46.45
C HIS A 772 -7.98 -30.85 -45.61
N ASN A 773 -7.65 -31.56 -44.53
CA ASN A 773 -6.45 -31.26 -43.72
C ASN A 773 -5.18 -31.71 -44.44
N VAL A 774 -5.24 -32.82 -45.17
CA VAL A 774 -4.15 -33.31 -46.04
C VAL A 774 -3.96 -32.33 -47.20
N LEU A 775 -5.04 -31.92 -47.86
CA LEU A 775 -4.99 -31.00 -48.99
C LEU A 775 -4.39 -29.62 -48.65
N ARG A 776 -4.56 -29.13 -47.44
CA ARG A 776 -3.93 -27.88 -46.99
C ARG A 776 -2.42 -27.93 -46.89
N GLN A 777 -1.82 -29.13 -46.77
CA GLN A 777 -0.38 -29.33 -46.68
C GLN A 777 0.31 -29.61 -48.01
N VAL A 778 -0.46 -30.08 -49.00
CA VAL A 778 0.02 -30.38 -50.35
C VAL A 778 0.74 -29.18 -51.02
N PRO A 779 0.27 -27.93 -50.91
CA PRO A 779 0.92 -26.82 -51.58
C PRO A 779 2.37 -26.58 -51.16
N ALA A 780 2.69 -26.76 -49.89
CA ALA A 780 4.04 -26.57 -49.35
C ALA A 780 5.02 -27.61 -49.96
N ILE A 781 4.55 -28.84 -50.12
CA ILE A 781 5.34 -29.92 -50.69
C ILE A 781 5.51 -29.76 -52.19
N LEU A 782 4.46 -29.40 -52.91
CA LEU A 782 4.54 -29.10 -54.35
C LEU A 782 5.54 -27.97 -54.64
N LYS A 783 5.55 -26.93 -53.87
CA LYS A 783 6.51 -25.83 -53.97
C LYS A 783 7.96 -26.28 -53.79
N THR A 784 8.19 -27.25 -52.94
CA THR A 784 9.54 -27.81 -52.68
C THR A 784 9.98 -28.77 -53.77
N LYS A 785 9.05 -29.60 -54.32
CA LYS A 785 9.36 -30.57 -55.38
C LYS A 785 9.47 -29.96 -56.77
N PHE A 786 8.85 -28.81 -57.03
CA PHE A 786 8.82 -28.10 -58.33
C PHE A 786 9.16 -26.62 -58.20
N PRO A 787 10.34 -26.27 -57.79
CA PRO A 787 10.69 -24.87 -57.55
C PRO A 787 10.70 -24.00 -58.82
N GLU A 788 10.97 -24.56 -59.99
CA GLU A 788 11.14 -23.81 -61.25
C GLU A 788 10.11 -24.17 -62.36
N GLY A 789 9.14 -25.07 -62.10
CA GLY A 789 8.15 -25.51 -63.05
C GLY A 789 6.89 -24.67 -63.15
N LYS A 790 6.24 -24.60 -64.31
CA LYS A 790 4.86 -24.10 -64.47
C LYS A 790 3.87 -25.16 -64.07
N TYR A 791 3.38 -25.16 -62.84
CA TYR A 791 2.33 -26.08 -62.42
C TYR A 791 1.14 -25.33 -61.80
N ALA A 792 -0.06 -25.92 -61.93
CA ALA A 792 -1.26 -25.52 -61.24
C ALA A 792 -1.96 -26.73 -60.63
N LEU A 793 -2.37 -26.63 -59.38
CA LEU A 793 -3.29 -27.59 -58.77
C LEU A 793 -4.65 -26.91 -58.63
N VAL A 794 -5.68 -27.53 -59.14
CA VAL A 794 -7.07 -27.10 -59.04
C VAL A 794 -7.87 -28.23 -58.40
N GLY A 795 -8.45 -27.94 -57.25
CA GLY A 795 -9.25 -28.87 -56.49
C GLY A 795 -10.69 -28.43 -56.32
N ALA A 796 -11.61 -29.36 -56.64
CA ALA A 796 -13.04 -29.27 -56.36
C ALA A 796 -13.44 -30.53 -55.60
N THR A 797 -13.32 -30.51 -54.28
CA THR A 797 -13.40 -31.70 -53.43
C THR A 797 -14.50 -31.54 -52.38
N GLN A 798 -14.91 -32.66 -51.80
CA GLN A 798 -15.77 -32.61 -50.60
C GLN A 798 -15.24 -33.51 -49.49
N GLN A 799 -15.62 -33.24 -48.28
CA GLN A 799 -15.38 -34.07 -47.11
C GLN A 799 -16.68 -34.08 -46.26
N GLU A 800 -17.26 -35.28 -46.10
CA GLU A 800 -18.53 -35.42 -45.37
C GLU A 800 -19.62 -34.47 -45.91
N GLY A 801 -19.72 -34.33 -47.23
CA GLY A 801 -20.69 -33.47 -47.92
C GLY A 801 -20.38 -31.98 -47.88
N LYS A 802 -19.29 -31.53 -47.28
CA LYS A 802 -18.86 -30.12 -47.25
C LYS A 802 -17.91 -29.85 -48.42
N PRO A 803 -18.33 -29.04 -49.42
CA PRO A 803 -17.49 -28.73 -50.57
C PRO A 803 -16.36 -27.77 -50.22
N MET A 804 -15.19 -27.99 -50.83
CA MET A 804 -14.03 -27.12 -50.80
C MET A 804 -13.43 -27.00 -52.19
N ILE A 805 -13.14 -25.80 -52.61
CA ILE A 805 -12.33 -25.55 -53.80
C ILE A 805 -10.95 -24.99 -53.41
N SER A 806 -9.94 -25.33 -54.18
CA SER A 806 -8.57 -24.90 -53.94
C SER A 806 -7.84 -24.65 -55.26
N VAL A 807 -7.00 -23.62 -55.29
CA VAL A 807 -6.07 -23.31 -56.38
C VAL A 807 -4.70 -23.05 -55.78
N VAL A 808 -3.72 -23.76 -56.33
CA VAL A 808 -2.30 -23.57 -56.06
C VAL A 808 -1.57 -23.30 -57.34
N LEU A 809 -0.81 -22.23 -57.41
CA LEU A 809 -0.06 -21.80 -58.59
C LEU A 809 1.44 -21.77 -58.28
N SER A 810 2.25 -22.27 -59.24
CA SER A 810 3.69 -22.05 -59.18
C SER A 810 4.04 -20.57 -59.26
N GLN A 811 5.22 -20.21 -58.74
CA GLN A 811 5.71 -18.83 -58.79
C GLN A 811 5.75 -18.31 -60.25
N ALA A 812 6.16 -19.12 -61.18
CA ALA A 812 6.18 -18.76 -62.60
C ALA A 812 4.80 -18.38 -63.19
N LEU A 813 3.70 -18.94 -62.66
CA LEU A 813 2.34 -18.54 -63.06
C LEU A 813 1.87 -17.28 -62.35
N VAL A 814 2.31 -17.08 -61.13
CA VAL A 814 2.03 -15.84 -60.40
C VAL A 814 2.74 -14.65 -61.08
N ASP A 815 4.02 -14.85 -61.47
CA ASP A 815 4.82 -13.85 -62.18
C ASP A 815 4.27 -13.54 -63.56
N ALA A 816 3.55 -14.53 -64.21
CA ALA A 816 2.80 -14.35 -65.44
C ALA A 816 1.44 -13.66 -65.22
N GLY A 817 1.13 -13.15 -64.05
CA GLY A 817 -0.07 -12.39 -63.75
C GLY A 817 -1.29 -13.21 -63.30
N LYS A 818 -1.18 -14.52 -63.09
CA LYS A 818 -2.26 -15.34 -62.54
C LYS A 818 -2.33 -15.18 -61.00
N ASN A 819 -3.56 -15.18 -60.47
CA ASN A 819 -3.77 -14.94 -59.03
C ASN A 819 -4.81 -15.92 -58.46
N ALA A 820 -4.36 -16.86 -57.63
CA ALA A 820 -5.21 -17.89 -57.04
C ALA A 820 -6.35 -17.29 -56.22
N GLY A 821 -6.11 -16.17 -55.47
CA GLY A 821 -7.14 -15.49 -54.69
C GLY A 821 -8.28 -14.93 -55.53
N GLN A 822 -7.97 -14.39 -56.70
CA GLN A 822 -8.99 -13.91 -57.64
C GLN A 822 -9.78 -15.06 -58.27
N ILE A 823 -9.11 -16.12 -58.69
CA ILE A 823 -9.71 -17.34 -59.27
C ILE A 823 -10.70 -17.97 -58.28
N ILE A 824 -10.26 -18.18 -57.05
CA ILE A 824 -11.10 -18.75 -55.96
C ILE A 824 -12.26 -17.83 -55.61
N LYS A 825 -12.09 -16.53 -55.57
CA LYS A 825 -13.15 -15.57 -55.24
C LYS A 825 -14.30 -15.59 -56.29
N SER A 826 -13.97 -15.82 -57.55
CA SER A 826 -14.96 -16.01 -58.60
C SER A 826 -15.66 -17.37 -58.48
N ALA A 827 -14.91 -18.44 -58.44
CA ALA A 827 -15.44 -19.80 -58.45
C ALA A 827 -16.21 -20.17 -57.17
N ALA A 828 -15.92 -19.54 -56.04
CA ALA A 828 -16.60 -19.78 -54.77
C ALA A 828 -18.12 -19.52 -54.83
N LYS A 829 -18.57 -18.69 -55.73
CA LYS A 829 -19.99 -18.40 -55.93
C LYS A 829 -20.78 -19.66 -56.32
N ASN A 830 -20.20 -20.56 -57.15
CA ASN A 830 -20.85 -21.78 -57.60
C ASN A 830 -21.12 -22.77 -56.44
N ILE A 831 -20.27 -22.79 -55.45
CA ILE A 831 -20.45 -23.62 -54.25
C ILE A 831 -21.18 -22.91 -53.12
N GLN A 832 -21.75 -21.73 -53.36
CA GLN A 832 -22.39 -20.86 -52.37
C GLN A 832 -21.47 -20.65 -51.15
N GLY A 833 -20.22 -20.40 -51.45
CA GLY A 833 -19.15 -20.34 -50.46
C GLY A 833 -18.42 -19.00 -50.42
N GLY A 834 -17.47 -18.94 -49.56
CA GLY A 834 -16.54 -17.82 -49.40
C GLY A 834 -15.16 -18.31 -49.00
N GLY A 835 -14.17 -17.59 -49.44
CA GLY A 835 -12.78 -17.89 -49.12
C GLY A 835 -11.84 -16.86 -49.73
N GLY A 836 -10.58 -17.16 -49.73
CA GLY A 836 -9.53 -16.32 -50.29
C GLY A 836 -8.15 -16.92 -50.00
N GLY A 837 -7.14 -16.13 -50.24
CA GLY A 837 -5.77 -16.56 -50.03
C GLY A 837 -4.78 -15.59 -50.67
N GLN A 838 -3.58 -16.05 -50.86
CA GLN A 838 -2.50 -15.32 -51.50
C GLN A 838 -2.52 -15.55 -53.03
N ALA A 839 -1.67 -14.81 -53.76
CA ALA A 839 -1.62 -14.96 -55.23
C ALA A 839 -1.22 -16.38 -55.69
N TRP A 840 -0.44 -17.09 -54.87
CA TRP A 840 0.03 -18.44 -55.22
C TRP A 840 -0.85 -19.59 -54.66
N MET A 841 -1.70 -19.30 -53.65
CA MET A 841 -2.59 -20.28 -53.02
C MET A 841 -3.84 -19.65 -52.49
N ALA A 842 -4.99 -20.19 -52.77
CA ALA A 842 -6.27 -19.81 -52.19
C ALA A 842 -7.20 -21.00 -52.05
N THR A 843 -8.10 -20.94 -51.06
CA THR A 843 -9.14 -21.96 -50.83
C THR A 843 -10.48 -21.28 -50.49
N ALA A 844 -11.57 -21.96 -50.80
CA ALA A 844 -12.90 -21.55 -50.34
C ALA A 844 -13.72 -22.77 -49.94
N GLY A 845 -14.47 -22.65 -48.86
CA GLY A 845 -15.48 -23.62 -48.46
C GLY A 845 -16.86 -23.14 -48.81
N GLY A 846 -17.80 -24.06 -49.08
CA GLY A 846 -19.17 -23.72 -49.46
C GLY A 846 -20.22 -24.62 -48.81
N ARG A 847 -21.46 -24.45 -49.24
CA ARG A 847 -22.62 -25.23 -48.78
C ARG A 847 -23.29 -26.02 -49.88
N ASN A 848 -22.94 -25.77 -51.15
CA ASN A 848 -23.53 -26.41 -52.31
C ASN A 848 -22.49 -27.33 -53.01
N ALA A 849 -22.55 -28.63 -52.75
CA ALA A 849 -21.65 -29.62 -53.37
C ALA A 849 -21.93 -29.86 -54.86
N GLU A 850 -23.17 -29.64 -55.34
CA GLU A 850 -23.54 -29.77 -56.73
C GLU A 850 -22.86 -28.72 -57.62
N GLY A 851 -22.46 -27.60 -57.05
CA GLY A 851 -21.72 -26.54 -57.74
C GLY A 851 -20.21 -26.82 -57.94
N LEU A 852 -19.66 -27.92 -57.42
CA LEU A 852 -18.23 -28.25 -57.52
C LEU A 852 -17.75 -28.42 -58.98
N ALA A 853 -18.58 -29.07 -59.90
CA ALA A 853 -18.25 -29.21 -61.29
C ALA A 853 -18.14 -27.86 -62.02
N ALA A 854 -19.10 -26.97 -61.79
CA ALA A 854 -19.10 -25.62 -62.34
C ALA A 854 -17.93 -24.77 -61.83
N ALA A 855 -17.61 -24.91 -60.51
CA ALA A 855 -16.45 -24.26 -59.91
C ALA A 855 -15.13 -24.74 -60.52
N MET A 856 -14.99 -26.05 -60.79
CA MET A 856 -13.84 -26.64 -61.46
C MET A 856 -13.64 -26.06 -62.86
N GLU A 857 -14.70 -26.02 -63.70
CA GLU A 857 -14.64 -25.46 -65.05
C GLU A 857 -14.24 -23.98 -65.03
N GLU A 858 -14.78 -23.21 -64.13
CA GLU A 858 -14.45 -21.78 -63.96
C GLU A 858 -12.98 -21.60 -63.56
N MET A 859 -12.48 -22.37 -62.58
CA MET A 859 -11.09 -22.33 -62.17
C MET A 859 -10.12 -22.72 -63.28
N LEU A 860 -10.45 -23.75 -64.12
CA LEU A 860 -9.67 -24.16 -65.25
C LEU A 860 -9.65 -23.12 -66.41
N ALA A 861 -10.78 -22.49 -66.69
CA ALA A 861 -10.88 -21.41 -67.65
C ALA A 861 -10.05 -20.19 -67.29
N ALA A 862 -9.93 -19.89 -65.96
CA ALA A 862 -9.11 -18.79 -65.46
C ALA A 862 -7.59 -19.05 -65.57
N LEU A 863 -7.17 -20.28 -65.78
CA LEU A 863 -5.76 -20.66 -66.00
C LEU A 863 -5.30 -20.51 -67.45
N CYS A 864 -6.24 -20.56 -68.44
CA CYS A 864 -6.00 -20.20 -69.84
C CYS A 864 -5.90 -18.70 -69.98
#